data_bd6b9b42a994e5b086b8e49b8722e761
#
_entry.id   bd6b9b42a994e5b086b8e49b8722e761
#
_cell.length_a   1.000
_cell.length_b   1.000
_cell.length_c   1.000
_cell.angle_alpha   90.00
_cell.angle_beta   90.00
_cell.angle_gamma   90.00
#
_symmetry.space_group_name_H-M   'P 1'
#
loop_
_entity.id
_entity.type
_entity.pdbx_description
1 polymer ?
#
loop_
_entity_poly.entity_id
_entity_poly.type
_entity_poly.pdbx_seq_one_letter_code
_entity_poly.pdbx_strand_id
1 'polypeptide(L)'
;MSENNQKNQYSADSIQALEGMEHVRKRPSMYIGDVGVRGLHHLVYEVVDNSIDEALAGHCDEITVIINADQSLTVEDNGRGIPVGIHKKEGVSALEVVMTKIGAGGTFDKDSYKVSGGLHGVGVSSVNALSEHMRATVYRNGEIWEQEYERGKAIYAVKNSGKTDKTGTVVTFRADTTIFTQTIEFNYDTLAGRLRELAYLNKGISVRLIDLRGKDPNEEGELFHSKEGLREFIRFLDANREPLIADVIAMEGSKNDIPVEVAMVYNTSFNENLHSYVNNINTHEGGTHLSGFRRGLTSTLKKYADASGMLDKLKFEISGDDFREGLTAIVSVKVAEPQFEGQTKTKLGNREVSSAVSQSVSEMLENYLEENPNDAKIIVDKVILAAQARHAARKAREMVQRKTVMSGGGLPGKLSDCASQDPAECEVFLVEGDSAGGTAKQGRDRHFQAILPLRGKILNVEKAMQHKVFENEEIRNIYTALGVTIGTEEDSKALNLEKLRYHKIVIMCDADVDGSHISTLILTFFFRYMRELIENGYIYIATPPLYLVKKGGKQQYAWSDDQRDLLQNEFGQGSSVQRYKGLGEMNAIQLWETTMNPEHRTLRQVTIDNGGEADRIFSMLMGDEVPPRREFIEKNAKYANIDA
;
A
#
# COMPACT_ATOMS: atom_id res chain seq x y z
N MET A 1 52.13 -21.11 24.53
CA MET A 1 51.04 -21.04 23.51
C MET A 1 49.91 -20.25 24.11
N SER A 2 50.01 -18.99 23.97
CA SER A 2 49.02 -17.99 24.42
C SER A 2 49.05 -16.88 23.41
N GLU A 3 48.09 -16.86 22.47
CA GLU A 3 47.81 -15.71 21.67
C GLU A 3 46.40 -15.82 21.09
N ASN A 4 45.67 -14.73 21.18
CA ASN A 4 44.40 -14.41 20.55
C ASN A 4 43.10 -14.84 21.27
N ASN A 5 42.85 -14.17 22.37
CA ASN A 5 41.51 -13.91 22.86
C ASN A 5 41.37 -12.40 23.12
N GLN A 6 41.57 -11.55 22.15
CA GLN A 6 41.05 -10.19 22.20
C GLN A 6 39.55 -10.26 21.93
N LYS A 7 38.78 -10.56 22.97
CA LYS A 7 37.35 -10.27 23.04
C LYS A 7 37.18 -8.78 22.71
N ASN A 8 36.33 -8.46 21.73
CA ASN A 8 35.80 -7.13 21.48
C ASN A 8 35.32 -6.52 22.81
N GLN A 9 36.17 -5.76 23.46
CA GLN A 9 35.79 -5.01 24.65
C GLN A 9 34.94 -3.82 24.16
N TYR A 10 33.65 -3.80 24.51
CA TYR A 10 32.79 -2.65 24.32
C TYR A 10 33.35 -1.50 25.17
N SER A 11 33.96 -0.53 24.53
CA SER A 11 34.60 0.64 25.15
C SER A 11 34.03 1.93 24.56
N ALA A 12 34.37 3.07 25.15
CA ALA A 12 33.96 4.38 24.62
C ALA A 12 34.36 4.57 23.14
N ASP A 13 35.50 4.01 22.73
CA ASP A 13 35.99 4.08 21.35
C ASP A 13 35.18 3.22 20.37
N SER A 14 34.37 2.29 20.87
CA SER A 14 33.45 1.49 20.04
C SER A 14 32.13 2.20 19.74
N ILE A 15 31.87 3.34 20.38
CA ILE A 15 30.67 4.17 20.14
C ILE A 15 30.94 5.07 18.93
N GLN A 16 30.23 4.79 17.82
CA GLN A 16 30.28 5.62 16.62
C GLN A 16 29.15 6.65 16.65
N ALA A 17 29.49 7.94 16.62
CA ALA A 17 28.54 9.01 16.36
C ALA A 17 28.46 9.22 14.84
N LEU A 18 27.31 8.89 14.25
CA LEU A 18 27.05 9.14 12.83
C LEU A 18 26.27 10.44 12.69
N GLU A 19 26.68 11.31 11.81
CA GLU A 19 26.04 12.59 11.56
C GLU A 19 25.60 12.75 10.09
N GLY A 20 24.47 13.43 9.90
CA GLY A 20 24.00 13.88 8.59
C GLY A 20 23.82 12.72 7.58
N MET A 21 24.38 12.90 6.39
CA MET A 21 24.24 11.99 5.26
C MET A 21 24.79 10.57 5.53
N GLU A 22 25.81 10.46 6.36
CA GLU A 22 26.39 9.16 6.71
C GLU A 22 25.40 8.31 7.52
N HIS A 23 24.65 8.95 8.43
CA HIS A 23 23.61 8.26 9.19
C HIS A 23 22.49 7.76 8.26
N VAL A 24 22.03 8.58 7.28
CA VAL A 24 21.04 8.17 6.29
C VAL A 24 21.50 6.94 5.51
N ARG A 25 22.72 6.96 4.99
CA ARG A 25 23.29 5.85 4.22
C ARG A 25 23.46 4.57 5.03
N LYS A 26 23.75 4.68 6.32
CA LYS A 26 23.95 3.52 7.22
C LYS A 26 22.62 2.95 7.75
N ARG A 27 21.57 3.77 7.81
CA ARG A 27 20.23 3.41 8.32
C ARG A 27 19.13 3.94 7.38
N PRO A 28 19.13 3.58 6.09
CA PRO A 28 18.19 4.14 5.11
C PRO A 28 16.73 3.86 5.46
N SER A 29 16.42 2.70 6.03
CA SER A 29 15.04 2.32 6.39
C SER A 29 14.39 3.25 7.42
N MET A 30 15.17 3.99 8.22
CA MET A 30 14.64 5.00 9.15
C MET A 30 14.04 6.21 8.41
N TYR A 31 14.45 6.45 7.16
CA TYR A 31 14.06 7.62 6.37
C TYR A 31 13.08 7.27 5.25
N ILE A 32 13.23 6.12 4.62
CA ILE A 32 12.44 5.69 3.45
C ILE A 32 11.65 4.40 3.67
N GLY A 33 11.63 3.86 4.89
CA GLY A 33 10.89 2.66 5.27
C GLY A 33 11.62 1.36 4.96
N ASP A 34 12.05 1.12 3.74
CA ASP A 34 12.82 -0.05 3.32
C ASP A 34 13.83 0.29 2.21
N VAL A 35 14.62 -0.69 1.79
CA VAL A 35 15.60 -0.56 0.69
C VAL A 35 15.26 -1.42 -0.53
N GLY A 36 14.03 -1.92 -0.59
CA GLY A 36 13.49 -2.64 -1.73
C GLY A 36 12.77 -1.73 -2.72
N VAL A 37 11.84 -2.29 -3.48
CA VAL A 37 11.04 -1.57 -4.49
C VAL A 37 10.29 -0.39 -3.89
N ARG A 38 9.66 -0.57 -2.72
CA ARG A 38 8.89 0.47 -2.05
C ARG A 38 9.76 1.66 -1.65
N GLY A 39 10.91 1.42 -1.01
CA GLY A 39 11.84 2.48 -0.64
C GLY A 39 12.44 3.20 -1.85
N LEU A 40 12.68 2.48 -2.95
CA LEU A 40 13.12 3.09 -4.21
C LEU A 40 12.10 4.10 -4.74
N HIS A 41 10.80 3.74 -4.78
CA HIS A 41 9.73 4.64 -5.21
C HIS A 41 9.51 5.80 -4.23
N HIS A 42 9.78 5.58 -2.94
CA HIS A 42 9.70 6.65 -1.94
C HIS A 42 10.66 7.81 -2.21
N LEU A 43 11.83 7.53 -2.81
CA LEU A 43 12.75 8.61 -3.27
C LEU A 43 12.05 9.55 -4.26
N VAL A 44 11.26 9.01 -5.18
CA VAL A 44 10.51 9.82 -6.15
C VAL A 44 9.45 10.66 -5.44
N TYR A 45 8.72 10.06 -4.50
CA TYR A 45 7.66 10.75 -3.77
C TYR A 45 8.21 11.94 -2.97
N GLU A 46 9.37 11.81 -2.33
CA GLU A 46 10.00 12.92 -1.59
C GLU A 46 10.39 14.10 -2.49
N VAL A 47 10.77 13.85 -3.74
CA VAL A 47 11.09 14.94 -4.70
C VAL A 47 9.80 15.55 -5.26
N VAL A 48 8.81 14.72 -5.63
CA VAL A 48 7.51 15.18 -6.15
C VAL A 48 6.75 15.97 -5.08
N ASP A 49 6.76 15.53 -3.81
CA ASP A 49 6.08 16.21 -2.71
C ASP A 49 6.61 17.65 -2.51
N ASN A 50 7.89 17.92 -2.79
CA ASN A 50 8.42 19.30 -2.77
C ASN A 50 7.79 20.17 -3.87
N SER A 51 7.58 19.63 -5.06
CA SER A 51 6.88 20.33 -6.15
C SER A 51 5.40 20.54 -5.83
N ILE A 52 4.76 19.57 -5.16
CA ILE A 52 3.39 19.70 -4.66
C ILE A 52 3.31 20.76 -3.54
N ASP A 53 4.31 20.89 -2.68
CA ASP A 53 4.35 21.96 -1.67
C ASP A 53 4.43 23.36 -2.31
N GLU A 54 5.16 23.52 -3.42
CA GLU A 54 5.13 24.75 -4.25
C GLU A 54 3.73 25.00 -4.84
N ALA A 55 3.04 23.94 -5.26
CA ALA A 55 1.68 24.04 -5.79
C ALA A 55 0.67 24.41 -4.70
N LEU A 56 0.76 23.82 -3.50
CA LEU A 56 -0.05 24.20 -2.34
C LEU A 56 0.17 25.66 -1.91
N ALA A 57 1.39 26.17 -2.13
CA ALA A 57 1.72 27.58 -1.91
C ALA A 57 1.22 28.50 -3.05
N GLY A 58 0.65 27.94 -4.12
CA GLY A 58 0.10 28.69 -5.25
C GLY A 58 1.13 29.15 -6.28
N HIS A 59 2.29 28.50 -6.35
CA HIS A 59 3.39 28.90 -7.21
C HIS A 59 3.78 27.87 -8.28
N CYS A 60 3.13 26.70 -8.32
CA CYS A 60 3.37 25.63 -9.28
C CYS A 60 2.04 25.07 -9.78
N ASP A 61 1.92 24.83 -11.08
CA ASP A 61 0.77 24.20 -11.73
C ASP A 61 1.15 23.11 -12.74
N GLU A 62 2.46 22.96 -13.02
CA GLU A 62 2.99 21.90 -13.90
C GLU A 62 4.13 21.15 -13.21
N ILE A 63 4.03 19.83 -13.20
CA ILE A 63 5.06 18.92 -12.70
C ILE A 63 5.29 17.83 -13.74
N THR A 64 6.55 17.58 -14.11
CA THR A 64 6.91 16.51 -15.04
C THR A 64 7.86 15.53 -14.35
N VAL A 65 7.52 14.26 -14.40
CA VAL A 65 8.34 13.14 -13.91
C VAL A 65 8.80 12.32 -15.09
N ILE A 66 10.12 12.09 -15.22
CA ILE A 66 10.72 11.38 -16.34
C ILE A 66 11.54 10.21 -15.83
N ILE A 67 11.19 9.00 -16.25
CA ILE A 67 12.02 7.82 -16.06
C ILE A 67 13.00 7.76 -17.23
N ASN A 68 14.27 8.03 -16.99
CA ASN A 68 15.29 8.09 -18.03
C ASN A 68 15.76 6.69 -18.47
N ALA A 69 16.33 6.62 -19.68
CA ALA A 69 16.82 5.36 -20.26
C ALA A 69 17.95 4.71 -19.43
N ASP A 70 18.72 5.50 -18.68
CA ASP A 70 19.82 5.07 -17.81
C ASP A 70 19.39 4.70 -16.38
N GLN A 71 18.08 4.55 -16.13
CA GLN A 71 17.49 4.28 -14.82
C GLN A 71 17.65 5.45 -13.82
N SER A 72 18.04 6.65 -14.25
CA SER A 72 17.87 7.85 -13.45
C SER A 72 16.42 8.35 -13.53
N LEU A 73 16.01 9.20 -12.59
CA LEU A 73 14.69 9.79 -12.58
C LEU A 73 14.81 11.31 -12.45
N THR A 74 14.03 12.02 -13.25
CA THR A 74 13.98 13.48 -13.25
C THR A 74 12.61 13.95 -12.81
N VAL A 75 12.55 14.93 -11.90
CA VAL A 75 11.34 15.67 -11.54
C VAL A 75 11.59 17.14 -11.88
N GLU A 76 10.73 17.73 -12.67
CA GLU A 76 10.74 19.14 -13.06
C GLU A 76 9.44 19.81 -12.62
N ASP A 77 9.53 20.99 -12.01
CA ASP A 77 8.41 21.85 -11.68
C ASP A 77 8.59 23.27 -12.23
N ASN A 78 7.49 24.00 -12.34
CA ASN A 78 7.48 25.40 -12.74
C ASN A 78 7.29 26.37 -11.55
N GLY A 79 7.65 25.95 -10.33
CA GLY A 79 7.56 26.72 -9.10
C GLY A 79 8.51 27.92 -9.06
N ARG A 80 8.72 28.48 -7.85
CA ARG A 80 9.63 29.63 -7.64
C ARG A 80 11.12 29.30 -7.81
N GLY A 81 11.48 28.04 -7.82
CA GLY A 81 12.86 27.55 -7.73
C GLY A 81 13.47 27.69 -6.33
N ILE A 82 14.28 26.73 -5.92
CA ILE A 82 14.96 26.73 -4.62
C ILE A 82 15.88 27.96 -4.52
N PRO A 83 15.93 28.68 -3.37
CA PRO A 83 16.86 29.79 -3.19
C PRO A 83 18.32 29.36 -3.37
N VAL A 84 19.12 30.17 -4.11
CA VAL A 84 20.55 29.88 -4.42
C VAL A 84 21.53 30.82 -3.71
N GLY A 85 21.02 31.84 -3.03
CA GLY A 85 21.85 32.76 -2.25
C GLY A 85 22.60 32.08 -1.11
N ILE A 86 23.68 32.73 -0.63
CA ILE A 86 24.47 32.18 0.48
C ILE A 86 23.66 32.16 1.78
N HIS A 87 23.56 30.99 2.40
CA HIS A 87 22.94 30.83 3.71
C HIS A 87 23.86 31.38 4.81
N LYS A 88 23.40 32.40 5.55
CA LYS A 88 24.22 33.15 6.48
C LYS A 88 24.94 32.32 7.56
N LYS A 89 24.30 31.27 8.03
CA LYS A 89 24.83 30.39 9.09
C LYS A 89 25.78 29.32 8.55
N GLU A 90 25.46 28.75 7.40
CA GLU A 90 26.17 27.58 6.84
C GLU A 90 27.32 28.00 5.89
N GLY A 91 27.31 29.24 5.37
CA GLY A 91 28.37 29.78 4.50
C GLY A 91 28.39 29.22 3.08
N VAL A 92 27.43 28.36 2.72
CA VAL A 92 27.22 27.78 1.39
C VAL A 92 25.86 28.21 0.82
N SER A 93 25.56 27.86 -0.43
CA SER A 93 24.26 28.21 -1.03
C SER A 93 23.09 27.56 -0.29
N ALA A 94 21.93 28.23 -0.27
CA ALA A 94 20.72 27.63 0.32
C ALA A 94 20.32 26.34 -0.42
N LEU A 95 20.57 26.25 -1.73
CA LEU A 95 20.40 25.02 -2.50
C LEU A 95 21.25 23.89 -1.90
N GLU A 96 22.54 24.13 -1.66
CA GLU A 96 23.43 23.14 -1.06
C GLU A 96 22.98 22.73 0.35
N VAL A 97 22.52 23.68 1.15
CA VAL A 97 21.99 23.41 2.49
C VAL A 97 20.79 22.48 2.42
N VAL A 98 19.81 22.76 1.56
CA VAL A 98 18.60 21.92 1.38
C VAL A 98 18.97 20.52 0.90
N MET A 99 19.93 20.39 -0.01
CA MET A 99 20.33 19.10 -0.58
C MET A 99 21.23 18.27 0.32
N THR A 100 21.99 18.89 1.23
CA THR A 100 23.04 18.20 2.00
C THR A 100 22.87 18.21 3.52
N LYS A 101 21.89 18.94 4.05
CA LYS A 101 21.65 19.02 5.50
C LYS A 101 20.32 18.41 5.89
N ILE A 102 20.34 17.55 6.90
CA ILE A 102 19.13 17.04 7.55
C ILE A 102 18.52 18.15 8.41
N GLY A 103 17.20 18.30 8.36
CA GLY A 103 16.49 19.34 9.11
C GLY A 103 16.61 20.74 8.48
N ALA A 104 16.89 20.81 7.18
CA ALA A 104 16.91 22.04 6.41
C ALA A 104 15.79 22.03 5.35
N GLY A 105 15.07 23.14 5.22
CA GLY A 105 14.00 23.29 4.22
C GLY A 105 13.25 24.60 4.36
N GLY A 106 12.67 25.08 3.27
CA GLY A 106 11.83 26.29 3.23
C GLY A 106 10.48 26.10 3.93
N THR A 107 10.01 24.87 4.05
CA THR A 107 8.71 24.49 4.65
C THR A 107 8.61 24.77 6.17
N PHE A 108 9.73 25.07 6.83
CA PHE A 108 9.73 25.56 8.23
C PHE A 108 9.28 27.02 8.36
N ASP A 109 9.32 27.79 7.26
CA ASP A 109 8.85 29.17 7.24
C ASP A 109 7.34 29.21 6.91
N LYS A 110 6.52 29.47 7.92
CA LYS A 110 5.05 29.51 7.81
C LYS A 110 4.51 30.67 7.01
N ASP A 111 5.30 31.73 6.85
CA ASP A 111 4.93 32.85 5.99
C ASP A 111 5.02 32.46 4.51
N SER A 112 5.95 31.57 4.17
CA SER A 112 6.14 31.04 2.82
C SER A 112 5.29 29.79 2.52
N TYR A 113 5.02 28.94 3.54
CA TYR A 113 4.25 27.69 3.41
C TYR A 113 3.30 27.52 4.59
N LYS A 114 2.05 27.93 4.41
CA LYS A 114 1.00 27.76 5.44
C LYS A 114 0.67 26.30 5.71
N VAL A 115 0.74 25.48 4.67
CA VAL A 115 0.49 24.03 4.68
C VAL A 115 1.55 23.37 3.80
N SER A 116 2.18 22.31 4.28
CA SER A 116 3.15 21.52 3.50
C SER A 116 3.12 20.07 3.89
N GLY A 117 3.53 19.18 2.99
CA GLY A 117 3.81 17.77 3.25
C GLY A 117 5.23 17.57 3.81
N GLY A 118 6.16 18.46 3.45
CA GLY A 118 7.56 18.44 3.87
C GLY A 118 7.78 19.03 5.27
N LEU A 119 7.59 18.20 6.31
CA LEU A 119 7.61 18.65 7.71
C LEU A 119 8.97 18.55 8.41
N HIS A 120 9.80 17.61 7.99
CA HIS A 120 11.00 17.24 8.73
C HIS A 120 12.30 17.79 8.12
N GLY A 121 12.24 18.36 6.91
CA GLY A 121 13.41 18.86 6.18
C GLY A 121 14.43 17.76 5.88
N VAL A 122 13.97 16.53 5.65
CA VAL A 122 14.84 15.37 5.42
C VAL A 122 14.61 14.70 4.06
N GLY A 123 13.53 15.03 3.35
CA GLY A 123 13.10 14.34 2.13
C GLY A 123 14.20 14.35 1.06
N VAL A 124 14.40 15.49 0.39
CA VAL A 124 15.36 15.59 -0.72
C VAL A 124 16.81 15.34 -0.29
N SER A 125 17.18 15.67 0.94
CA SER A 125 18.51 15.37 1.46
C SER A 125 18.73 13.86 1.64
N SER A 126 17.68 13.10 2.01
CA SER A 126 17.73 11.64 2.05
C SER A 126 17.84 11.05 0.64
N VAL A 127 17.11 11.60 -0.35
CA VAL A 127 17.25 11.17 -1.76
C VAL A 127 18.68 11.37 -2.23
N ASN A 128 19.29 12.53 -1.94
CA ASN A 128 20.70 12.81 -2.28
C ASN A 128 21.65 11.80 -1.60
N ALA A 129 21.48 11.56 -0.30
CA ALA A 129 22.33 10.61 0.44
C ALA A 129 22.24 9.17 -0.12
N LEU A 130 21.07 8.78 -0.64
CA LEU A 130 20.79 7.42 -1.14
C LEU A 130 20.95 7.29 -2.67
N SER A 131 21.42 8.35 -3.32
CA SER A 131 21.73 8.36 -4.75
C SER A 131 23.23 8.27 -4.99
N GLU A 132 23.64 7.51 -6.00
CA GLU A 132 25.04 7.51 -6.44
C GLU A 132 25.41 8.86 -7.10
N HIS A 133 24.44 9.46 -7.83
CA HIS A 133 24.58 10.77 -8.45
C HIS A 133 23.25 11.53 -8.37
N MET A 134 23.33 12.82 -8.11
CA MET A 134 22.18 13.73 -8.17
C MET A 134 22.62 15.05 -8.81
N ARG A 135 21.73 15.65 -9.62
CA ARG A 135 21.86 16.99 -10.18
C ARG A 135 20.64 17.81 -9.86
N ALA A 136 20.84 19.01 -9.35
CA ALA A 136 19.80 20.01 -9.17
C ALA A 136 20.06 21.19 -10.11
N THR A 137 19.04 21.55 -10.91
CA THR A 137 19.03 22.74 -11.75
C THR A 137 17.89 23.63 -11.29
N VAL A 138 18.20 24.89 -11.04
CA VAL A 138 17.22 25.87 -10.53
C VAL A 138 17.11 27.02 -11.49
N TYR A 139 15.88 27.33 -11.91
CA TYR A 139 15.51 28.48 -12.72
C TYR A 139 14.94 29.56 -11.80
N ARG A 140 15.72 30.59 -11.53
CA ARG A 140 15.33 31.62 -10.57
C ARG A 140 15.94 32.97 -10.89
N ASN A 141 15.13 34.04 -10.79
CA ASN A 141 15.55 35.42 -11.01
C ASN A 141 16.19 35.67 -12.39
N GLY A 142 15.72 34.95 -13.44
CA GLY A 142 16.23 35.09 -14.81
C GLY A 142 17.56 34.36 -15.06
N GLU A 143 18.00 33.52 -14.13
CA GLU A 143 19.27 32.78 -14.20
C GLU A 143 19.08 31.28 -14.00
N ILE A 144 20.00 30.50 -14.58
CA ILE A 144 20.09 29.04 -14.43
C ILE A 144 21.22 28.74 -13.46
N TRP A 145 20.89 28.03 -12.40
CA TRP A 145 21.83 27.61 -11.37
C TRP A 145 21.90 26.10 -11.32
N GLU A 146 23.10 25.53 -11.22
CA GLU A 146 23.33 24.10 -11.22
C GLU A 146 24.30 23.67 -10.13
N GLN A 147 24.02 22.51 -9.54
CA GLN A 147 24.92 21.83 -8.61
C GLN A 147 24.73 20.32 -8.72
N GLU A 148 25.84 19.59 -8.67
CA GLU A 148 25.84 18.13 -8.69
C GLU A 148 26.37 17.56 -7.38
N TYR A 149 25.90 16.35 -7.09
CA TYR A 149 26.19 15.68 -5.83
C TYR A 149 26.50 14.20 -6.10
N GLU A 150 27.36 13.64 -5.27
CA GLU A 150 27.66 12.21 -5.24
C GLU A 150 27.48 11.71 -3.81
N ARG A 151 26.57 10.75 -3.61
CA ARG A 151 26.28 10.11 -2.32
C ARG A 151 26.10 11.12 -1.16
N GLY A 152 25.34 12.17 -1.41
CA GLY A 152 25.02 13.19 -0.43
C GLY A 152 26.04 14.31 -0.29
N LYS A 153 27.12 14.33 -1.07
CA LYS A 153 28.18 15.37 -1.02
C LYS A 153 28.18 16.19 -2.30
N ALA A 154 28.27 17.51 -2.16
CA ALA A 154 28.42 18.39 -3.31
C ALA A 154 29.76 18.16 -4.01
N ILE A 155 29.74 18.01 -5.35
CA ILE A 155 30.95 17.83 -6.16
C ILE A 155 31.64 19.19 -6.37
N TYR A 156 30.84 20.25 -6.50
CA TYR A 156 31.31 21.62 -6.66
C TYR A 156 30.28 22.59 -6.05
N ALA A 157 30.69 23.83 -5.76
CA ALA A 157 29.77 24.85 -5.31
C ALA A 157 28.76 25.23 -6.42
N VAL A 158 27.55 25.66 -6.04
CA VAL A 158 26.54 26.10 -7.00
C VAL A 158 27.13 27.07 -8.03
N LYS A 159 26.84 26.83 -9.31
CA LYS A 159 27.33 27.66 -10.42
C LYS A 159 26.18 28.23 -11.24
N ASN A 160 26.35 29.43 -11.75
CA ASN A 160 25.47 30.02 -12.75
C ASN A 160 25.86 29.47 -14.12
N SER A 161 24.87 28.84 -14.82
CA SER A 161 25.06 28.18 -16.12
C SER A 161 24.45 28.99 -17.27
N GLY A 162 23.74 30.10 -17.00
CA GLY A 162 23.14 30.92 -18.06
C GLY A 162 21.96 31.75 -17.62
N LYS A 163 21.25 32.28 -18.60
CA LYS A 163 20.00 33.05 -18.42
C LYS A 163 18.80 32.26 -18.90
N THR A 164 17.64 32.51 -18.31
CA THR A 164 16.37 31.85 -18.66
C THR A 164 15.18 32.75 -18.36
N ASP A 165 14.10 32.54 -19.10
CA ASP A 165 12.79 33.13 -18.77
C ASP A 165 11.91 32.17 -17.94
N LYS A 166 12.38 30.92 -17.72
CA LYS A 166 11.68 29.91 -16.90
C LYS A 166 11.88 30.17 -15.41
N THR A 167 10.95 29.66 -14.60
CA THR A 167 11.09 29.48 -13.16
C THR A 167 10.89 28.01 -12.83
N GLY A 168 11.44 27.54 -11.71
CA GLY A 168 11.22 26.17 -11.24
C GLY A 168 12.47 25.46 -10.78
N THR A 169 12.30 24.19 -10.46
CA THR A 169 13.39 23.31 -10.04
C THR A 169 13.37 22.01 -10.84
N VAL A 170 14.54 21.55 -11.25
CA VAL A 170 14.73 20.22 -11.86
C VAL A 170 15.69 19.43 -10.98
N VAL A 171 15.24 18.28 -10.52
CA VAL A 171 16.07 17.34 -9.75
C VAL A 171 16.16 16.03 -10.53
N THR A 172 17.38 15.65 -10.91
CA THR A 172 17.66 14.34 -11.53
C THR A 172 18.50 13.54 -10.57
N PHE A 173 18.11 12.29 -10.29
CA PHE A 173 18.88 11.43 -9.40
C PHE A 173 18.91 9.98 -9.90
N ARG A 174 19.96 9.26 -9.52
CA ARG A 174 20.10 7.83 -9.77
C ARG A 174 20.36 7.12 -8.44
N ALA A 175 19.53 6.14 -8.11
CA ALA A 175 19.63 5.39 -6.86
C ALA A 175 20.97 4.63 -6.76
N ASP A 176 21.56 4.59 -5.54
CA ASP A 176 22.84 3.92 -5.30
C ASP A 176 22.67 2.40 -5.22
N THR A 177 23.24 1.67 -6.17
CA THR A 177 23.19 0.21 -6.26
C THR A 177 23.82 -0.50 -5.06
N THR A 178 24.65 0.18 -4.28
CA THR A 178 25.22 -0.37 -3.04
C THR A 178 24.23 -0.40 -1.89
N ILE A 179 23.12 0.33 -1.99
CA ILE A 179 22.02 0.40 -1.02
C ILE A 179 20.82 -0.36 -1.55
N PHE A 180 20.39 -0.06 -2.79
CA PHE A 180 19.27 -0.74 -3.47
C PHE A 180 19.79 -1.96 -4.22
N THR A 181 20.10 -3.02 -3.48
CA THR A 181 20.76 -4.23 -4.04
C THR A 181 19.80 -5.15 -4.77
N GLN A 182 18.50 -5.00 -4.58
CA GLN A 182 17.48 -5.84 -5.23
C GLN A 182 17.15 -5.32 -6.62
N THR A 183 16.90 -4.02 -6.76
CA THR A 183 16.58 -3.34 -8.02
C THR A 183 16.76 -1.84 -7.88
N ILE A 184 17.08 -1.19 -9.01
CA ILE A 184 17.00 0.27 -9.20
C ILE A 184 15.99 0.64 -10.30
N GLU A 185 15.20 -0.32 -10.76
CA GLU A 185 14.19 -0.11 -11.81
C GLU A 185 12.89 0.43 -11.21
N PHE A 186 12.48 1.60 -11.69
CA PHE A 186 11.21 2.19 -11.31
C PHE A 186 10.05 1.49 -12.02
N ASN A 187 8.98 1.20 -11.28
CA ASN A 187 7.75 0.67 -11.85
C ASN A 187 6.85 1.82 -12.31
N TYR A 188 6.52 1.82 -13.62
CA TYR A 188 5.69 2.86 -14.23
C TYR A 188 4.30 2.95 -13.58
N ASP A 189 3.61 1.81 -13.41
CA ASP A 189 2.24 1.78 -12.90
C ASP A 189 2.16 2.29 -11.45
N THR A 190 3.16 1.97 -10.64
CA THR A 190 3.27 2.46 -9.25
C THR A 190 3.40 3.99 -9.22
N LEU A 191 4.25 4.55 -10.07
CA LEU A 191 4.40 6.01 -10.18
C LEU A 191 3.14 6.67 -10.75
N ALA A 192 2.58 6.11 -11.85
CA ALA A 192 1.35 6.61 -12.47
C ALA A 192 0.18 6.65 -11.48
N GLY A 193 0.02 5.60 -10.67
CA GLY A 193 -0.99 5.55 -9.60
C GLY A 193 -0.84 6.70 -8.62
N ARG A 194 0.36 6.95 -8.10
CA ARG A 194 0.63 8.03 -7.15
C ARG A 194 0.47 9.42 -7.77
N LEU A 195 0.95 9.63 -8.98
CA LEU A 195 0.86 10.92 -9.66
C LEU A 195 -0.60 11.27 -10.02
N ARG A 196 -1.40 10.28 -10.41
CA ARG A 196 -2.84 10.41 -10.61
C ARG A 196 -3.56 10.81 -9.32
N GLU A 197 -3.24 10.18 -8.21
CA GLU A 197 -3.74 10.54 -6.87
C GLU A 197 -3.47 12.01 -6.55
N LEU A 198 -2.22 12.46 -6.74
CA LEU A 198 -1.81 13.85 -6.50
C LEU A 198 -2.55 14.85 -7.39
N ALA A 199 -2.81 14.51 -8.66
CA ALA A 199 -3.60 15.35 -9.55
C ALA A 199 -5.06 15.50 -9.08
N TYR A 200 -5.66 14.44 -8.54
CA TYR A 200 -7.01 14.52 -7.95
C TYR A 200 -7.04 15.31 -6.63
N LEU A 201 -6.03 15.17 -5.79
CA LEU A 201 -5.94 15.88 -4.51
C LEU A 201 -5.64 17.38 -4.67
N ASN A 202 -5.11 17.78 -5.83
CA ASN A 202 -4.71 19.15 -6.12
C ASN A 202 -5.37 19.63 -7.41
N LYS A 203 -6.61 20.04 -7.29
CA LYS A 203 -7.44 20.51 -8.40
C LYS A 203 -6.71 21.57 -9.23
N GLY A 204 -6.62 21.33 -10.54
CA GLY A 204 -6.02 22.26 -11.49
C GLY A 204 -4.53 22.06 -11.77
N ILE A 205 -3.82 21.22 -11.01
CA ILE A 205 -2.43 20.87 -11.30
C ILE A 205 -2.37 19.89 -12.48
N SER A 206 -1.36 20.05 -13.33
CA SER A 206 -0.99 19.14 -14.40
C SER A 206 0.25 18.35 -14.00
N VAL A 207 0.13 17.04 -13.90
CA VAL A 207 1.26 16.14 -13.60
C VAL A 207 1.48 15.21 -14.76
N ARG A 208 2.68 15.19 -15.34
CA ARG A 208 3.04 14.36 -16.51
C ARG A 208 4.05 13.29 -16.11
N LEU A 209 3.83 12.07 -16.56
CA LEU A 209 4.79 10.97 -16.42
C LEU A 209 5.27 10.53 -17.80
N ILE A 210 6.59 10.56 -17.99
CA ILE A 210 7.28 10.17 -19.23
C ILE A 210 8.16 8.97 -18.94
N ASP A 211 8.15 7.95 -19.79
CA ASP A 211 9.04 6.79 -19.71
C ASP A 211 9.90 6.70 -20.97
N LEU A 212 11.18 6.99 -20.83
CA LEU A 212 12.17 6.97 -21.92
C LEU A 212 12.92 5.64 -22.03
N ARG A 213 12.51 4.62 -21.29
CA ARG A 213 13.13 3.30 -21.34
C ARG A 213 12.59 2.48 -22.51
N GLY A 214 13.39 1.50 -22.95
CA GLY A 214 12.98 0.53 -23.97
C GLY A 214 13.23 0.97 -25.41
N LYS A 215 12.61 0.26 -26.37
CA LYS A 215 12.82 0.48 -27.83
C LYS A 215 11.90 1.55 -28.39
N ASP A 216 10.73 1.71 -27.79
CA ASP A 216 9.70 2.68 -28.18
C ASP A 216 9.39 3.57 -26.97
N PRO A 217 10.22 4.57 -26.67
CA PRO A 217 10.00 5.47 -25.54
C PRO A 217 8.73 6.29 -25.74
N ASN A 218 7.94 6.43 -24.68
CA ASN A 218 6.76 7.30 -24.69
C ASN A 218 7.18 8.74 -24.33
N GLU A 219 7.67 9.47 -25.31
CA GLU A 219 8.15 10.86 -25.16
C GLU A 219 7.03 11.85 -24.83
N GLU A 220 5.78 11.57 -25.25
CA GLU A 220 4.63 12.42 -24.93
C GLU A 220 4.18 12.25 -23.48
N GLY A 221 4.36 11.05 -22.94
CA GLY A 221 3.97 10.70 -21.59
C GLY A 221 2.47 10.63 -21.36
N GLU A 222 2.09 10.31 -20.14
CA GLU A 222 0.70 10.34 -19.64
C GLU A 222 0.49 11.60 -18.80
N LEU A 223 -0.57 12.37 -19.12
CA LEU A 223 -0.93 13.58 -18.38
C LEU A 223 -2.05 13.27 -17.39
N PHE A 224 -1.79 13.53 -16.11
CA PHE A 224 -2.77 13.50 -15.04
C PHE A 224 -3.20 14.92 -14.69
N HIS A 225 -4.48 15.19 -14.84
CA HIS A 225 -5.06 16.51 -14.56
C HIS A 225 -6.52 16.33 -14.14
N SER A 226 -6.96 17.02 -13.11
CA SER A 226 -8.35 16.99 -12.64
C SER A 226 -8.92 18.39 -12.51
N LYS A 227 -10.13 18.58 -13.03
CA LYS A 227 -10.90 19.82 -12.90
C LYS A 227 -11.84 19.80 -11.71
N GLU A 228 -12.33 18.62 -11.34
CA GLU A 228 -13.30 18.45 -10.26
C GLU A 228 -12.69 17.87 -8.96
N GLY A 229 -11.38 17.54 -8.98
CA GLY A 229 -10.65 17.09 -7.79
C GLY A 229 -11.19 15.78 -7.21
N LEU A 230 -11.58 15.80 -5.95
CA LEU A 230 -12.05 14.60 -5.23
C LEU A 230 -13.33 13.99 -5.83
N ARG A 231 -14.17 14.74 -6.58
CA ARG A 231 -15.31 14.16 -7.29
C ARG A 231 -14.87 13.19 -8.38
N GLU A 232 -13.89 13.58 -9.19
CA GLU A 232 -13.32 12.70 -10.21
C GLU A 232 -12.58 11.52 -9.57
N PHE A 233 -11.93 11.75 -8.44
CA PHE A 233 -11.25 10.69 -7.72
C PHE A 233 -12.22 9.62 -7.21
N ILE A 234 -13.37 10.01 -6.63
CA ILE A 234 -14.42 9.05 -6.23
C ILE A 234 -14.93 8.27 -7.45
N ARG A 235 -15.23 8.96 -8.57
CA ARG A 235 -15.68 8.28 -9.79
C ARG A 235 -14.64 7.28 -10.30
N PHE A 236 -13.35 7.61 -10.20
CA PHE A 236 -12.26 6.70 -10.56
C PHE A 236 -12.20 5.48 -9.63
N LEU A 237 -12.28 5.66 -8.32
CA LEU A 237 -12.25 4.58 -7.34
C LEU A 237 -13.48 3.67 -7.43
N ASP A 238 -14.63 4.25 -7.73
CA ASP A 238 -15.92 3.55 -7.75
C ASP A 238 -16.35 3.10 -9.16
N ALA A 239 -15.49 3.28 -10.17
CA ALA A 239 -15.79 3.01 -11.58
C ALA A 239 -16.29 1.58 -11.86
N ASN A 240 -15.98 0.62 -10.98
CA ASN A 240 -16.34 -0.79 -11.12
C ASN A 240 -17.50 -1.20 -10.19
N ARG A 241 -18.23 -0.23 -9.62
CA ARG A 241 -19.37 -0.46 -8.71
C ARG A 241 -20.59 0.29 -9.20
N GLU A 242 -21.75 -0.24 -8.88
CA GLU A 242 -23.02 0.41 -9.20
C GLU A 242 -23.38 1.43 -8.11
N PRO A 243 -23.39 2.74 -8.42
CA PRO A 243 -23.74 3.76 -7.43
C PRO A 243 -25.23 3.73 -7.11
N LEU A 244 -25.60 3.97 -5.87
CA LEU A 244 -27.00 4.08 -5.41
C LEU A 244 -27.58 5.48 -5.62
N ILE A 245 -26.75 6.51 -5.69
CA ILE A 245 -27.11 7.89 -5.93
C ILE A 245 -26.39 8.39 -7.19
N ALA A 246 -27.04 9.30 -7.95
CA ALA A 246 -26.55 9.71 -9.25
C ALA A 246 -25.26 10.54 -9.19
N ASP A 247 -25.12 11.39 -8.19
CA ASP A 247 -24.00 12.32 -8.05
C ASP A 247 -23.14 12.01 -6.83
N VAL A 248 -21.84 12.31 -6.95
CA VAL A 248 -20.91 12.26 -5.82
C VAL A 248 -21.22 13.38 -4.83
N ILE A 249 -21.40 13.02 -3.58
CA ILE A 249 -21.54 13.99 -2.49
C ILE A 249 -20.15 14.58 -2.24
N ALA A 250 -19.94 15.84 -2.58
CA ALA A 250 -18.68 16.52 -2.32
C ALA A 250 -18.94 17.74 -1.44
N MET A 251 -18.15 17.84 -0.39
CA MET A 251 -18.31 18.80 0.70
C MET A 251 -16.96 19.45 1.00
N GLU A 252 -16.95 20.78 1.12
CA GLU A 252 -15.77 21.56 1.51
C GLU A 252 -16.14 22.47 2.68
N GLY A 253 -15.31 22.50 3.72
CA GLY A 253 -15.53 23.33 4.90
C GLY A 253 -14.26 23.56 5.69
N SER A 254 -14.36 24.36 6.74
CA SER A 254 -13.23 24.62 7.64
C SER A 254 -13.73 24.85 9.07
N LYS A 255 -13.06 24.24 10.03
CA LYS A 255 -13.26 24.46 11.46
C LYS A 255 -11.90 24.56 12.15
N ASN A 256 -11.78 25.53 13.06
CA ASN A 256 -10.52 25.79 13.79
C ASN A 256 -9.30 25.94 12.86
N ASP A 257 -9.49 26.66 11.75
CA ASP A 257 -8.49 26.88 10.71
C ASP A 257 -7.97 25.59 10.04
N ILE A 258 -8.73 24.48 10.13
CA ILE A 258 -8.44 23.22 9.47
C ILE A 258 -9.41 23.07 8.28
N PRO A 259 -8.95 23.26 7.04
CA PRO A 259 -9.72 22.94 5.85
C PRO A 259 -9.98 21.43 5.78
N VAL A 260 -11.24 21.08 5.53
CA VAL A 260 -11.73 19.70 5.39
C VAL A 260 -12.45 19.58 4.07
N GLU A 261 -12.02 18.66 3.26
CA GLU A 261 -12.61 18.31 1.98
C GLU A 261 -13.00 16.83 2.00
N VAL A 262 -14.23 16.53 1.67
CA VAL A 262 -14.77 15.17 1.65
C VAL A 262 -15.52 14.94 0.36
N ALA A 263 -15.24 13.83 -0.31
CA ALA A 263 -16.08 13.32 -1.38
C ALA A 263 -16.51 11.89 -1.06
N MET A 264 -17.75 11.53 -1.33
CA MET A 264 -18.27 10.20 -1.04
C MET A 264 -19.44 9.80 -1.94
N VAL A 265 -19.62 8.48 -2.09
CA VAL A 265 -20.76 7.86 -2.77
C VAL A 265 -21.14 6.57 -2.05
N TYR A 266 -22.43 6.23 -2.07
CA TYR A 266 -22.93 4.93 -1.67
C TYR A 266 -23.18 4.07 -2.91
N ASN A 267 -22.77 2.81 -2.85
CA ASN A 267 -22.92 1.82 -3.92
C ASN A 267 -23.54 0.52 -3.41
N THR A 268 -23.78 -0.42 -4.33
CA THR A 268 -24.42 -1.69 -4.01
C THR A 268 -23.52 -2.70 -3.28
N SER A 269 -22.22 -2.41 -3.14
CA SER A 269 -21.26 -3.32 -2.48
C SER A 269 -21.50 -3.45 -0.97
N PHE A 270 -20.83 -4.41 -0.35
CA PHE A 270 -20.91 -4.67 1.09
C PHE A 270 -19.66 -4.20 1.85
N ASN A 271 -18.70 -3.63 1.14
CA ASN A 271 -17.42 -3.20 1.70
C ASN A 271 -17.38 -1.69 1.91
N GLU A 272 -16.65 -1.27 2.94
CA GLU A 272 -16.24 0.11 3.16
C GLU A 272 -14.94 0.36 2.38
N ASN A 273 -14.87 1.46 1.63
CA ASN A 273 -13.70 1.89 0.89
C ASN A 273 -13.35 3.33 1.26
N LEU A 274 -12.55 3.51 2.32
CA LEU A 274 -12.17 4.82 2.85
C LEU A 274 -10.70 5.13 2.58
N HIS A 275 -10.48 6.30 1.99
CA HIS A 275 -9.16 6.87 1.76
C HIS A 275 -9.00 8.16 2.53
N SER A 276 -7.88 8.34 3.20
CA SER A 276 -7.65 9.53 4.02
C SER A 276 -6.29 10.17 3.74
N TYR A 277 -6.30 11.51 3.68
CA TYR A 277 -5.13 12.31 3.30
C TYR A 277 -4.94 13.48 4.25
N VAL A 278 -3.68 13.76 4.58
CA VAL A 278 -3.26 14.94 5.33
C VAL A 278 -2.18 15.65 4.54
N ASN A 279 -2.41 16.91 4.11
CA ASN A 279 -1.49 17.65 3.27
C ASN A 279 -1.02 16.85 2.03
N ASN A 280 -1.96 16.16 1.37
CA ASN A 280 -1.75 15.25 0.23
C ASN A 280 -1.01 13.94 0.55
N ILE A 281 -0.61 13.70 1.78
CA ILE A 281 0.03 12.45 2.21
C ILE A 281 -1.06 11.42 2.48
N ASN A 282 -0.93 10.23 1.90
CA ASN A 282 -1.84 9.10 2.14
C ASN A 282 -1.60 8.52 3.53
N THR A 283 -2.60 8.65 4.40
CA THR A 283 -2.57 8.10 5.76
C THR A 283 -3.32 6.76 5.79
N HIS A 284 -2.70 5.72 5.23
CA HIS A 284 -3.35 4.43 5.07
C HIS A 284 -3.71 3.73 6.39
N GLU A 285 -3.04 4.05 7.50
CA GLU A 285 -3.41 3.62 8.85
C GLU A 285 -4.45 4.56 9.50
N GLY A 286 -4.93 5.57 8.75
CA GLY A 286 -5.93 6.51 9.21
C GLY A 286 -5.41 7.55 10.19
N GLY A 287 -6.10 7.69 11.32
CA GLY A 287 -5.78 8.67 12.35
C GLY A 287 -6.98 9.49 12.78
N THR A 288 -6.71 10.61 13.46
CA THR A 288 -7.74 11.44 14.12
C THR A 288 -8.74 12.06 13.13
N HIS A 289 -8.30 12.43 11.91
CA HIS A 289 -9.17 12.96 10.87
C HIS A 289 -10.16 11.91 10.37
N LEU A 290 -9.72 10.67 10.13
CA LEU A 290 -10.59 9.57 9.73
C LEU A 290 -11.58 9.19 10.84
N SER A 291 -11.13 9.15 12.09
CA SER A 291 -11.99 8.94 13.25
C SER A 291 -13.03 10.06 13.40
N GLY A 292 -12.65 11.31 13.12
CA GLY A 292 -13.54 12.47 13.08
C GLY A 292 -14.60 12.33 11.99
N PHE A 293 -14.21 11.93 10.78
CA PHE A 293 -15.13 11.66 9.68
C PHE A 293 -16.14 10.57 10.03
N ARG A 294 -15.68 9.41 10.50
CA ARG A 294 -16.55 8.30 10.90
C ARG A 294 -17.57 8.71 11.96
N ARG A 295 -17.16 9.53 12.93
CA ARG A 295 -18.06 10.06 13.98
C ARG A 295 -19.08 11.03 13.40
N GLY A 296 -18.65 12.01 12.60
CA GLY A 296 -19.52 13.00 11.98
C GLY A 296 -20.56 12.35 11.07
N LEU A 297 -20.11 11.45 10.18
CA LEU A 297 -20.98 10.68 9.28
C LEU A 297 -22.05 9.90 10.06
N THR A 298 -21.62 9.08 11.01
CA THR A 298 -22.51 8.20 11.77
C THR A 298 -23.53 8.99 12.60
N SER A 299 -23.08 10.04 13.32
CA SER A 299 -23.98 10.84 14.17
C SER A 299 -25.01 11.60 13.35
N THR A 300 -24.62 12.15 12.20
CA THR A 300 -25.52 12.94 11.36
C THR A 300 -26.56 12.07 10.66
N LEU A 301 -26.13 10.96 10.03
CA LEU A 301 -27.05 10.02 9.41
C LEU A 301 -28.03 9.40 10.42
N LYS A 302 -27.53 9.05 11.61
CA LYS A 302 -28.40 8.54 12.69
C LYS A 302 -29.44 9.58 13.12
N LYS A 303 -29.00 10.81 13.37
CA LYS A 303 -29.91 11.93 13.74
C LYS A 303 -31.00 12.16 12.68
N TYR A 304 -30.61 12.15 11.39
CA TYR A 304 -31.56 12.30 10.29
C TYR A 304 -32.52 11.12 10.20
N ALA A 305 -32.06 9.90 10.31
CA ALA A 305 -32.85 8.68 10.22
C ALA A 305 -33.84 8.56 11.41
N ASP A 306 -33.43 8.97 12.62
CA ASP A 306 -34.30 9.04 13.80
C ASP A 306 -35.38 10.13 13.60
N ALA A 307 -35.00 11.34 13.18
CA ALA A 307 -35.92 12.45 12.97
C ALA A 307 -36.95 12.18 11.86
N SER A 308 -36.59 11.44 10.83
CA SER A 308 -37.49 11.04 9.73
C SER A 308 -38.37 9.84 10.06
N GLY A 309 -38.23 9.21 11.24
CA GLY A 309 -39.02 8.04 11.66
C GLY A 309 -38.69 6.77 10.88
N MET A 310 -37.62 6.76 10.08
CA MET A 310 -37.25 5.59 9.25
C MET A 310 -36.76 4.42 10.11
N LEU A 311 -36.29 4.68 11.33
CA LEU A 311 -35.76 3.65 12.24
C LEU A 311 -36.80 3.05 13.17
N ASP A 312 -38.02 3.61 13.27
CA ASP A 312 -39.07 3.22 14.23
C ASP A 312 -39.47 1.73 14.17
N LYS A 313 -39.29 1.11 13.01
CA LYS A 313 -39.66 -0.29 12.81
C LYS A 313 -38.53 -1.28 13.15
N LEU A 314 -37.31 -0.78 13.43
CA LEU A 314 -36.18 -1.63 13.77
C LEU A 314 -36.26 -2.05 15.24
N LYS A 315 -36.09 -3.39 15.48
CA LYS A 315 -36.12 -3.98 16.82
C LYS A 315 -34.73 -4.21 17.41
N PHE A 316 -33.69 -3.60 16.82
CA PHE A 316 -32.29 -3.74 17.22
C PHE A 316 -31.53 -2.45 16.88
N GLU A 317 -30.40 -2.25 17.55
CA GLU A 317 -29.57 -1.06 17.36
C GLU A 317 -28.76 -1.13 16.07
N ILE A 318 -28.61 0.03 15.41
CA ILE A 318 -27.73 0.24 14.27
C ILE A 318 -26.31 0.51 14.78
N SER A 319 -25.33 -0.18 14.23
CA SER A 319 -23.92 0.00 14.53
C SER A 319 -23.32 1.11 13.62
N GLY A 320 -22.23 1.73 14.05
CA GLY A 320 -21.47 2.65 13.21
C GLY A 320 -21.02 2.05 11.88
N ASP A 321 -20.75 0.75 11.84
CA ASP A 321 -20.35 0.02 10.62
C ASP A 321 -21.46 -0.07 9.59
N ASP A 322 -22.72 -0.16 10.03
CA ASP A 322 -23.87 -0.24 9.12
C ASP A 322 -23.99 1.05 8.27
N PHE A 323 -23.57 2.20 8.83
CA PHE A 323 -23.54 3.48 8.11
C PHE A 323 -22.43 3.56 7.06
N ARG A 324 -21.47 2.64 7.06
CA ARG A 324 -20.31 2.64 6.16
C ARG A 324 -20.31 1.48 5.17
N GLU A 325 -21.27 0.56 5.26
CA GLU A 325 -21.43 -0.50 4.28
C GLU A 325 -21.81 0.06 2.91
N GLY A 326 -21.02 -0.27 1.88
CA GLY A 326 -21.18 0.25 0.52
C GLY A 326 -20.76 1.71 0.35
N LEU A 327 -20.04 2.28 1.32
CA LEU A 327 -19.50 3.64 1.24
C LEU A 327 -18.12 3.65 0.61
N THR A 328 -17.95 4.40 -0.48
CA THR A 328 -16.64 4.85 -0.96
C THR A 328 -16.48 6.33 -0.59
N ALA A 329 -15.43 6.68 0.16
CA ALA A 329 -15.19 8.07 0.57
C ALA A 329 -13.71 8.43 0.64
N ILE A 330 -13.44 9.71 0.37
CA ILE A 330 -12.12 10.32 0.50
C ILE A 330 -12.25 11.46 1.50
N VAL A 331 -11.35 11.51 2.46
CA VAL A 331 -11.23 12.57 3.46
C VAL A 331 -9.87 13.21 3.32
N SER A 332 -9.83 14.48 2.94
CA SER A 332 -8.60 15.27 2.81
C SER A 332 -8.67 16.45 3.79
N VAL A 333 -7.61 16.60 4.58
CA VAL A 333 -7.46 17.72 5.52
C VAL A 333 -6.15 18.45 5.28
N LYS A 334 -6.16 19.76 5.51
CA LYS A 334 -4.95 20.59 5.48
C LYS A 334 -4.65 21.04 6.91
N VAL A 335 -3.52 20.57 7.43
CA VAL A 335 -3.09 20.82 8.82
C VAL A 335 -1.75 21.55 8.80
N ALA A 336 -1.66 22.68 9.49
CA ALA A 336 -0.44 23.51 9.50
C ALA A 336 0.73 22.82 10.22
N GLU A 337 0.44 22.07 11.28
CA GLU A 337 1.43 21.32 12.07
C GLU A 337 0.97 19.88 12.30
N PRO A 338 1.01 19.01 11.29
CA PRO A 338 0.55 17.65 11.48
C PRO A 338 1.58 16.84 12.29
N GLN A 339 1.06 16.06 13.23
CA GLN A 339 1.83 15.14 14.05
C GLN A 339 1.51 13.72 13.61
N PHE A 340 2.49 13.06 13.00
CA PHE A 340 2.33 11.69 12.53
C PHE A 340 2.98 10.69 13.49
N GLU A 341 2.42 9.49 13.54
CA GLU A 341 3.06 8.36 14.19
C GLU A 341 4.16 7.79 13.27
N GLY A 342 5.41 8.29 13.43
CA GLY A 342 6.57 7.84 12.66
C GLY A 342 6.88 8.65 11.39
N GLN A 343 8.06 8.37 10.81
CA GLN A 343 8.62 9.09 9.67
C GLN A 343 7.86 8.81 8.36
N THR A 344 7.28 7.63 8.22
CA THR A 344 6.50 7.24 7.03
C THR A 344 5.14 7.91 6.92
N LYS A 345 4.76 8.71 7.93
CA LYS A 345 3.57 9.57 7.95
C LYS A 345 2.23 8.82 7.71
N THR A 346 2.15 7.57 8.14
CA THR A 346 1.03 6.67 7.84
C THR A 346 -0.24 6.95 8.64
N LYS A 347 -0.11 7.59 9.82
CA LYS A 347 -1.21 7.85 10.75
C LYS A 347 -1.10 9.22 11.41
N LEU A 348 -2.20 9.98 11.42
CA LEU A 348 -2.27 11.30 12.04
C LEU A 348 -2.65 11.20 13.53
N GLY A 349 -1.87 11.89 14.39
CA GLY A 349 -2.05 11.89 15.84
C GLY A 349 -2.73 13.13 16.44
N ASN A 350 -2.85 14.24 15.72
CA ASN A 350 -3.41 15.51 16.20
C ASN A 350 -4.83 15.36 16.76
N ARG A 351 -5.04 15.51 18.05
CA ARG A 351 -6.35 15.29 18.70
C ARG A 351 -7.41 16.32 18.28
N GLU A 352 -7.02 17.57 18.11
CA GLU A 352 -7.89 18.69 17.71
C GLU A 352 -8.53 18.46 16.34
N VAL A 353 -7.84 17.78 15.42
CA VAL A 353 -8.31 17.49 14.07
C VAL A 353 -9.57 16.61 14.08
N SER A 354 -9.65 15.64 15.00
CA SER A 354 -10.83 14.77 15.10
C SER A 354 -12.12 15.57 15.36
N SER A 355 -12.07 16.55 16.26
CA SER A 355 -13.22 17.40 16.55
C SER A 355 -13.58 18.33 15.39
N ALA A 356 -12.57 18.95 14.77
CA ALA A 356 -12.76 19.84 13.64
C ALA A 356 -13.42 19.12 12.46
N VAL A 357 -12.89 17.95 12.08
CA VAL A 357 -13.43 17.12 10.99
C VAL A 357 -14.85 16.66 11.33
N SER A 358 -15.09 16.14 12.55
CA SER A 358 -16.42 15.68 12.94
C SER A 358 -17.48 16.79 12.84
N GLN A 359 -17.16 18.00 13.29
CA GLN A 359 -18.08 19.14 13.22
C GLN A 359 -18.30 19.60 11.77
N SER A 360 -17.23 19.73 10.97
CA SER A 360 -17.33 20.10 9.56
C SER A 360 -18.20 19.11 8.78
N VAL A 361 -17.94 17.82 8.94
CA VAL A 361 -18.69 16.75 8.25
C VAL A 361 -20.16 16.77 8.70
N SER A 362 -20.42 16.92 10.00
CA SER A 362 -21.80 16.94 10.49
C SER A 362 -22.60 18.11 9.91
N GLU A 363 -22.04 19.30 9.90
CA GLU A 363 -22.71 20.50 9.37
C GLU A 363 -22.95 20.39 7.85
N MET A 364 -21.93 19.99 7.09
CA MET A 364 -22.02 19.87 5.63
C MET A 364 -22.98 18.75 5.21
N LEU A 365 -22.91 17.60 5.88
CA LEU A 365 -23.78 16.47 5.56
C LEU A 365 -25.24 16.73 5.97
N GLU A 366 -25.49 17.41 7.10
CA GLU A 366 -26.84 17.80 7.51
C GLU A 366 -27.49 18.68 6.43
N ASN A 367 -26.78 19.70 5.94
CA ASN A 367 -27.26 20.55 4.85
C ASN A 367 -27.56 19.72 3.57
N TYR A 368 -26.64 18.82 3.19
CA TYR A 368 -26.84 17.98 2.01
C TYR A 368 -28.09 17.10 2.12
N LEU A 369 -28.29 16.44 3.27
CA LEU A 369 -29.45 15.55 3.48
C LEU A 369 -30.78 16.31 3.47
N GLU A 370 -30.81 17.55 3.98
CA GLU A 370 -32.00 18.43 3.95
C GLU A 370 -32.31 18.90 2.52
N GLU A 371 -31.29 19.24 1.73
CA GLU A 371 -31.41 19.66 0.34
C GLU A 371 -31.78 18.52 -0.61
N ASN A 372 -31.36 17.28 -0.28
CA ASN A 372 -31.49 16.08 -1.14
C ASN A 372 -32.25 14.94 -0.42
N PRO A 373 -33.54 15.10 -0.11
CA PRO A 373 -34.28 14.11 0.70
C PRO A 373 -34.44 12.74 0.01
N ASN A 374 -34.38 12.67 -1.32
CA ASN A 374 -34.42 11.40 -2.06
C ASN A 374 -33.12 10.60 -1.86
N ASP A 375 -31.96 11.25 -1.98
CA ASP A 375 -30.67 10.63 -1.75
C ASP A 375 -30.52 10.21 -0.28
N ALA A 376 -30.94 11.08 0.64
CA ALA A 376 -30.97 10.80 2.07
C ALA A 376 -31.78 9.53 2.38
N LYS A 377 -32.94 9.35 1.75
CA LYS A 377 -33.74 8.15 1.89
C LYS A 377 -33.02 6.91 1.37
N ILE A 378 -32.44 6.97 0.18
CA ILE A 378 -31.68 5.86 -0.43
C ILE A 378 -30.53 5.44 0.49
N ILE A 379 -29.78 6.41 1.02
CA ILE A 379 -28.67 6.17 1.94
C ILE A 379 -29.16 5.48 3.22
N VAL A 380 -30.22 6.00 3.85
CA VAL A 380 -30.77 5.42 5.09
C VAL A 380 -31.35 4.03 4.83
N ASP A 381 -32.02 3.80 3.69
CA ASP A 381 -32.52 2.47 3.32
C ASP A 381 -31.35 1.46 3.17
N LYS A 382 -30.21 1.86 2.59
CA LYS A 382 -29.00 1.03 2.52
C LYS A 382 -28.46 0.71 3.92
N VAL A 383 -28.40 1.70 4.83
CA VAL A 383 -27.98 1.51 6.22
C VAL A 383 -28.90 0.53 6.96
N ILE A 384 -30.20 0.63 6.77
CA ILE A 384 -31.20 -0.29 7.35
C ILE A 384 -30.97 -1.71 6.83
N LEU A 385 -30.74 -1.87 5.53
CA LEU A 385 -30.45 -3.18 4.92
C LEU A 385 -29.18 -3.81 5.50
N ALA A 386 -28.10 -3.01 5.64
CA ALA A 386 -26.84 -3.44 6.25
C ALA A 386 -27.04 -3.89 7.70
N ALA A 387 -27.78 -3.12 8.50
CA ALA A 387 -28.09 -3.43 9.89
C ALA A 387 -28.92 -4.73 10.02
N GLN A 388 -29.90 -4.94 9.12
CA GLN A 388 -30.67 -6.19 9.06
C GLN A 388 -29.79 -7.39 8.71
N ALA A 389 -28.90 -7.25 7.73
CA ALA A 389 -27.97 -8.30 7.32
C ALA A 389 -27.01 -8.66 8.46
N ARG A 390 -26.44 -7.66 9.15
CA ARG A 390 -25.58 -7.85 10.33
C ARG A 390 -26.31 -8.55 11.47
N HIS A 391 -27.53 -8.11 11.78
CA HIS A 391 -28.33 -8.73 12.84
C HIS A 391 -28.66 -10.20 12.52
N ALA A 392 -29.00 -10.51 11.27
CA ALA A 392 -29.22 -11.88 10.83
C ALA A 392 -27.94 -12.72 10.94
N ALA A 393 -26.78 -12.17 10.54
CA ALA A 393 -25.48 -12.82 10.67
C ALA A 393 -25.12 -13.11 12.13
N ARG A 394 -25.35 -12.16 13.05
CA ARG A 394 -25.11 -12.35 14.48
C ARG A 394 -25.97 -13.48 15.05
N LYS A 395 -27.25 -13.49 14.71
CA LYS A 395 -28.17 -14.54 15.14
C LYS A 395 -27.76 -15.93 14.64
N ALA A 396 -27.30 -16.02 13.39
CA ALA A 396 -26.76 -17.24 12.81
C ALA A 396 -25.50 -17.72 13.56
N ARG A 397 -24.56 -16.80 13.88
CA ARG A 397 -23.36 -17.11 14.68
C ARG A 397 -23.71 -17.63 16.07
N GLU A 398 -24.62 -16.99 16.78
CA GLU A 398 -25.05 -17.43 18.11
C GLU A 398 -25.65 -18.83 18.11
N MET A 399 -26.42 -19.20 17.04
CA MET A 399 -26.93 -20.55 16.87
C MET A 399 -25.79 -21.57 16.61
N VAL A 400 -24.77 -21.20 15.85
CA VAL A 400 -23.61 -22.07 15.58
C VAL A 400 -22.75 -22.22 16.84
N GLN A 401 -22.48 -21.13 17.56
CA GLN A 401 -21.71 -21.17 18.83
C GLN A 401 -22.38 -22.06 19.88
N ARG A 402 -23.71 -22.00 20.01
CA ARG A 402 -24.44 -22.91 20.93
C ARG A 402 -24.27 -24.39 20.55
N LYS A 403 -24.11 -24.71 19.26
CA LYS A 403 -23.79 -26.05 18.80
C LYS A 403 -22.33 -26.46 19.03
N THR A 404 -21.40 -25.50 18.96
CA THR A 404 -19.94 -25.74 19.07
C THR A 404 -19.49 -25.87 20.52
N VAL A 405 -20.16 -25.22 21.47
CA VAL A 405 -19.89 -25.39 22.94
C VAL A 405 -20.18 -26.82 23.39
N MET A 406 -21.01 -27.58 22.67
CA MET A 406 -21.22 -29.02 22.92
C MET A 406 -20.15 -29.91 22.29
N SER A 407 -19.25 -29.40 21.44
CA SER A 407 -18.20 -30.15 20.72
C SER A 407 -16.79 -29.56 20.91
N GLY A 408 -16.40 -29.20 22.15
CA GLY A 408 -15.02 -28.83 22.54
C GLY A 408 -14.29 -27.88 21.57
N GLY A 409 -14.13 -26.61 21.92
CA GLY A 409 -13.43 -25.61 21.11
C GLY A 409 -11.95 -25.95 20.89
N GLY A 410 -11.65 -26.69 19.81
CA GLY A 410 -10.31 -27.06 19.36
C GLY A 410 -9.94 -26.37 18.03
N LEU A 411 -8.66 -26.42 17.71
CA LEU A 411 -8.15 -26.00 16.40
C LEU A 411 -8.85 -26.77 15.27
N PRO A 412 -8.91 -26.24 14.03
CA PRO A 412 -9.53 -26.92 12.91
C PRO A 412 -8.96 -28.34 12.77
N GLY A 413 -9.81 -29.36 12.63
CA GLY A 413 -9.37 -30.75 12.52
C GLY A 413 -8.44 -31.02 11.34
N LYS A 414 -8.43 -30.13 10.34
CA LYS A 414 -7.53 -30.18 9.19
C LYS A 414 -6.16 -29.54 9.44
N LEU A 415 -6.02 -28.66 10.43
CA LEU A 415 -4.77 -28.01 10.73
C LEU A 415 -3.76 -29.03 11.25
N SER A 416 -2.64 -29.15 10.57
CA SER A 416 -1.46 -29.83 11.09
C SER A 416 -0.54 -28.80 11.73
N ASP A 417 -0.72 -28.55 13.03
CA ASP A 417 -0.03 -27.48 13.76
C ASP A 417 1.47 -27.77 14.00
N CYS A 418 2.25 -26.75 14.37
CA CYS A 418 3.65 -26.84 14.76
C CYS A 418 3.81 -26.96 16.27
N ALA A 419 5.02 -27.30 16.71
CA ALA A 419 5.32 -27.51 18.12
C ALA A 419 5.68 -26.22 18.86
N SER A 420 6.34 -25.26 18.19
CA SER A 420 6.69 -23.96 18.78
C SER A 420 5.43 -23.14 19.05
N GLN A 421 5.47 -22.36 20.14
CA GLN A 421 4.42 -21.42 20.53
C GLN A 421 4.86 -19.96 20.36
N ASP A 422 6.07 -19.72 19.86
CA ASP A 422 6.53 -18.37 19.53
C ASP A 422 6.04 -17.98 18.13
N PRO A 423 5.10 -17.02 18.02
CA PRO A 423 4.57 -16.60 16.72
C PRO A 423 5.64 -16.08 15.75
N ALA A 424 6.74 -15.52 16.28
CA ALA A 424 7.83 -14.96 15.46
C ALA A 424 8.61 -16.04 14.71
N GLU A 425 8.70 -17.25 15.30
CA GLU A 425 9.32 -18.41 14.65
C GLU A 425 8.33 -19.18 13.77
N CYS A 426 7.05 -19.14 14.12
CA CYS A 426 6.04 -19.98 13.50
C CYS A 426 5.56 -19.44 12.15
N GLU A 427 5.33 -20.39 11.23
CA GLU A 427 4.76 -20.12 9.94
C GLU A 427 3.67 -21.13 9.58
N VAL A 428 2.61 -20.66 8.88
CA VAL A 428 1.53 -21.51 8.39
C VAL A 428 1.45 -21.46 6.88
N PHE A 429 1.37 -22.62 6.25
CA PHE A 429 1.14 -22.77 4.82
C PHE A 429 -0.34 -23.04 4.56
N LEU A 430 -0.97 -22.14 3.82
CA LEU A 430 -2.31 -22.34 3.25
C LEU A 430 -2.14 -23.07 1.92
N VAL A 431 -2.50 -24.36 1.88
CA VAL A 431 -2.16 -25.26 0.77
C VAL A 431 -3.42 -25.64 0.00
N GLU A 432 -3.33 -25.59 -1.32
CA GLU A 432 -4.41 -26.04 -2.19
C GLU A 432 -4.61 -27.54 -2.13
N GLY A 433 -5.78 -27.94 -1.61
CA GLY A 433 -6.23 -29.31 -1.60
C GLY A 433 -5.57 -30.25 -0.58
N ASP A 434 -6.23 -31.37 -0.33
CA ASP A 434 -5.78 -32.37 0.64
C ASP A 434 -4.55 -33.16 0.14
N SER A 435 -4.37 -33.32 -1.17
CA SER A 435 -3.22 -34.04 -1.75
C SER A 435 -1.92 -33.32 -1.52
N ALA A 436 -1.81 -32.05 -1.96
CA ALA A 436 -0.66 -31.22 -1.74
C ALA A 436 -0.44 -30.95 -0.24
N GLY A 437 -1.53 -30.76 0.53
CA GLY A 437 -1.50 -30.66 1.98
C GLY A 437 -0.89 -31.88 2.67
N GLY A 438 -1.16 -33.10 2.16
CA GLY A 438 -0.55 -34.35 2.63
C GLY A 438 0.96 -34.41 2.39
N THR A 439 1.41 -34.01 1.19
CA THR A 439 2.83 -33.94 0.84
C THR A 439 3.55 -32.88 1.68
N ALA A 440 2.97 -31.68 1.82
CA ALA A 440 3.51 -30.61 2.65
C ALA A 440 3.61 -31.01 4.13
N LYS A 441 2.61 -31.70 4.66
CA LYS A 441 2.61 -32.24 6.03
C LYS A 441 3.76 -33.22 6.28
N GLN A 442 4.10 -34.03 5.28
CA GLN A 442 5.23 -34.97 5.38
C GLN A 442 6.58 -34.28 5.26
N GLY A 443 6.70 -33.27 4.40
CA GLY A 443 7.95 -32.55 4.11
C GLY A 443 8.31 -31.45 5.11
N ARG A 444 7.36 -30.92 5.87
CA ARG A 444 7.55 -29.76 6.76
C ARG A 444 8.48 -29.98 7.92
N ASP A 445 9.08 -28.94 8.44
CA ASP A 445 9.64 -28.94 9.78
C ASP A 445 8.49 -28.80 10.82
N ARG A 446 8.28 -29.84 11.61
CA ARG A 446 7.19 -29.88 12.60
C ARG A 446 7.41 -28.94 13.78
N HIS A 447 8.60 -28.43 13.95
CA HIS A 447 8.90 -27.53 15.05
C HIS A 447 8.21 -26.18 14.86
N PHE A 448 8.33 -25.58 13.68
CA PHE A 448 7.84 -24.22 13.45
C PHE A 448 6.88 -24.07 12.25
N GLN A 449 6.68 -25.12 11.43
CA GLN A 449 5.79 -25.06 10.27
C GLN A 449 4.46 -25.76 10.52
N ALA A 450 3.35 -25.05 10.27
CA ALA A 450 1.99 -25.57 10.28
C ALA A 450 1.44 -25.68 8.85
N ILE A 451 0.54 -26.62 8.60
CA ILE A 451 -0.13 -26.83 7.31
C ILE A 451 -1.64 -26.79 7.49
N LEU A 452 -2.30 -25.91 6.73
CA LEU A 452 -3.75 -25.84 6.61
C LEU A 452 -4.15 -26.11 5.16
N PRO A 453 -4.63 -27.31 4.81
CA PRO A 453 -5.17 -27.57 3.49
C PRO A 453 -6.54 -26.91 3.33
N LEU A 454 -6.74 -26.23 2.19
CA LEU A 454 -8.01 -25.60 1.80
C LEU A 454 -8.71 -26.47 0.75
N ARG A 455 -10.03 -26.67 0.88
CA ARG A 455 -10.79 -27.47 -0.07
C ARG A 455 -11.18 -26.67 -1.31
N GLY A 456 -10.28 -26.61 -2.28
CA GLY A 456 -10.53 -25.94 -3.56
C GLY A 456 -10.72 -24.44 -3.46
N LYS A 457 -11.54 -23.87 -4.32
CA LYS A 457 -11.82 -22.43 -4.40
C LYS A 457 -12.61 -21.98 -3.18
N ILE A 458 -12.02 -21.09 -2.36
CA ILE A 458 -12.74 -20.48 -1.25
C ILE A 458 -13.81 -19.51 -1.76
N LEU A 459 -14.70 -19.09 -0.87
CA LEU A 459 -15.75 -18.12 -1.19
C LEU A 459 -15.13 -16.80 -1.70
N ASN A 460 -15.64 -16.30 -2.84
CA ASN A 460 -15.31 -14.95 -3.29
C ASN A 460 -15.98 -13.92 -2.37
N VAL A 461 -15.19 -13.33 -1.47
CA VAL A 461 -15.68 -12.39 -0.46
C VAL A 461 -16.01 -11.01 -1.03
N GLU A 462 -15.56 -10.70 -2.24
CA GLU A 462 -15.91 -9.44 -2.93
C GLU A 462 -17.42 -9.41 -3.26
N LYS A 463 -18.00 -10.56 -3.61
CA LYS A 463 -19.43 -10.71 -3.99
C LYS A 463 -20.33 -11.15 -2.84
N ALA A 464 -19.75 -11.64 -1.75
CA ALA A 464 -20.50 -12.29 -0.70
C ALA A 464 -20.92 -11.31 0.40
N MET A 465 -22.18 -11.41 0.81
CA MET A 465 -22.64 -10.73 2.02
C MET A 465 -21.84 -11.20 3.24
N GLN A 466 -21.53 -10.30 4.16
CA GLN A 466 -20.67 -10.54 5.32
C GLN A 466 -21.08 -11.80 6.13
N HIS A 467 -22.39 -12.07 6.32
CA HIS A 467 -22.82 -13.26 7.05
C HIS A 467 -22.42 -14.57 6.36
N LYS A 468 -22.46 -14.62 5.01
CA LYS A 468 -22.03 -15.80 4.24
C LYS A 468 -20.52 -16.03 4.33
N VAL A 469 -19.75 -14.96 4.43
CA VAL A 469 -18.28 -15.03 4.64
C VAL A 469 -17.99 -15.77 5.94
N PHE A 470 -18.64 -15.39 7.04
CA PHE A 470 -18.41 -16.03 8.34
C PHE A 470 -19.10 -17.39 8.53
N GLU A 471 -20.09 -17.72 7.71
CA GLU A 471 -20.68 -19.07 7.65
C GLU A 471 -19.81 -20.05 6.85
N ASN A 472 -18.93 -19.55 5.97
CA ASN A 472 -18.07 -20.40 5.16
C ASN A 472 -17.05 -21.14 6.02
N GLU A 473 -16.98 -22.48 5.86
CA GLU A 473 -16.15 -23.36 6.68
C GLU A 473 -14.65 -23.07 6.49
N GLU A 474 -14.20 -22.89 5.24
CA GLU A 474 -12.78 -22.67 4.95
C GLU A 474 -12.29 -21.31 5.52
N ILE A 475 -13.11 -20.27 5.41
CA ILE A 475 -12.81 -18.96 6.02
C ILE A 475 -12.75 -19.07 7.55
N ARG A 476 -13.68 -19.77 8.18
CA ARG A 476 -13.63 -20.00 9.63
C ARG A 476 -12.41 -20.80 10.04
N ASN A 477 -11.99 -21.77 9.24
CA ASN A 477 -10.79 -22.54 9.51
C ASN A 477 -9.54 -21.65 9.46
N ILE A 478 -9.46 -20.67 8.54
CA ILE A 478 -8.37 -19.70 8.47
C ILE A 478 -8.36 -18.84 9.73
N TYR A 479 -9.48 -18.21 10.13
CA TYR A 479 -9.57 -17.41 11.36
C TYR A 479 -9.15 -18.20 12.60
N THR A 480 -9.66 -19.42 12.74
CA THR A 480 -9.37 -20.27 13.89
C THR A 480 -7.91 -20.72 13.92
N ALA A 481 -7.33 -21.05 12.76
CA ALA A 481 -5.93 -21.44 12.65
C ALA A 481 -5.00 -20.28 13.01
N LEU A 482 -5.28 -19.07 12.50
CA LEU A 482 -4.49 -17.88 12.78
C LEU A 482 -4.62 -17.40 14.24
N GLY A 483 -5.69 -17.76 14.93
CA GLY A 483 -5.96 -17.35 16.31
C GLY A 483 -6.47 -15.92 16.46
N VAL A 484 -6.70 -15.22 15.34
CA VAL A 484 -7.18 -13.84 15.34
C VAL A 484 -8.70 -13.77 15.45
N THR A 485 -9.18 -12.72 16.10
CA THR A 485 -10.62 -12.41 16.19
C THR A 485 -10.86 -11.03 15.61
N ILE A 486 -12.00 -10.86 14.95
CA ILE A 486 -12.44 -9.55 14.49
C ILE A 486 -13.17 -8.86 15.62
N GLY A 487 -12.87 -7.59 15.80
CA GLY A 487 -13.47 -6.69 16.77
C GLY A 487 -12.62 -6.52 18.02
N THR A 488 -12.21 -5.30 18.25
CA THR A 488 -11.66 -4.79 19.51
C THR A 488 -12.73 -3.98 20.23
N GLU A 489 -12.47 -3.49 21.44
CA GLU A 489 -13.39 -2.60 22.16
C GLU A 489 -13.55 -1.24 21.43
N GLU A 490 -12.55 -0.84 20.63
CA GLU A 490 -12.51 0.46 19.95
C GLU A 490 -12.98 0.37 18.48
N ASP A 491 -12.74 -0.75 17.79
CA ASP A 491 -13.14 -0.96 16.39
C ASP A 491 -13.65 -2.40 16.18
N SER A 492 -14.89 -2.52 15.72
CA SER A 492 -15.56 -3.80 15.49
C SER A 492 -14.97 -4.61 14.33
N LYS A 493 -14.14 -3.99 13.48
CA LYS A 493 -13.48 -4.62 12.33
C LYS A 493 -11.98 -4.87 12.55
N ALA A 494 -11.36 -4.22 13.52
CA ALA A 494 -9.94 -4.39 13.80
C ALA A 494 -9.58 -5.82 14.20
N LEU A 495 -8.41 -6.29 13.79
CA LEU A 495 -7.90 -7.60 14.18
C LEU A 495 -7.16 -7.52 15.51
N ASN A 496 -7.37 -8.50 16.37
CA ASN A 496 -6.53 -8.65 17.56
C ASN A 496 -5.24 -9.39 17.18
N LEU A 497 -4.22 -8.61 16.75
CA LEU A 497 -2.92 -9.15 16.33
C LEU A 497 -2.09 -9.76 17.47
N GLU A 498 -2.37 -9.40 18.74
CA GLU A 498 -1.68 -9.99 19.89
C GLU A 498 -1.92 -11.51 20.01
N LYS A 499 -3.02 -11.99 19.44
CA LYS A 499 -3.37 -13.42 19.41
C LYS A 499 -2.90 -14.14 18.15
N LEU A 500 -2.23 -13.44 17.23
CA LEU A 500 -1.73 -14.05 16.00
C LEU A 500 -0.71 -15.15 16.32
N ARG A 501 -0.94 -16.33 15.76
CA ARG A 501 -0.14 -17.52 16.06
C ARG A 501 1.05 -17.73 15.13
N TYR A 502 1.06 -17.07 13.98
CA TYR A 502 2.09 -17.24 12.94
C TYR A 502 2.44 -15.88 12.34
N HIS A 503 3.71 -15.48 12.42
CA HIS A 503 4.18 -14.26 11.79
C HIS A 503 4.58 -14.44 10.32
N LYS A 504 4.41 -15.64 9.77
CA LYS A 504 4.45 -15.89 8.32
C LYS A 504 3.27 -16.74 7.91
N ILE A 505 2.46 -16.20 7.03
CA ILE A 505 1.30 -16.86 6.45
C ILE A 505 1.61 -17.01 4.96
N VAL A 506 1.87 -18.25 4.53
CA VAL A 506 2.38 -18.54 3.20
C VAL A 506 1.27 -19.16 2.36
N ILE A 507 0.88 -18.50 1.28
CA ILE A 507 -0.05 -19.02 0.27
C ILE A 507 0.76 -19.92 -0.65
N MET A 508 0.37 -21.21 -0.75
CA MET A 508 1.06 -22.21 -1.54
C MET A 508 0.04 -22.96 -2.40
N CYS A 509 -0.11 -22.50 -3.65
CA CYS A 509 -1.02 -23.03 -4.65
C CYS A 509 -0.26 -23.64 -5.84
N ASP A 510 -0.94 -24.44 -6.63
CA ASP A 510 -0.41 -25.03 -7.86
C ASP A 510 -0.02 -23.94 -8.87
N ALA A 511 0.94 -24.24 -9.75
CA ALA A 511 1.43 -23.31 -10.76
C ALA A 511 0.56 -23.36 -12.04
N ASP A 512 -0.74 -23.41 -11.89
CA ASP A 512 -1.73 -23.45 -12.98
C ASP A 512 -2.76 -22.31 -12.83
N VAL A 513 -3.73 -22.27 -13.76
CA VAL A 513 -4.77 -21.22 -13.76
C VAL A 513 -5.72 -21.33 -12.57
N ASP A 514 -5.97 -22.55 -12.06
CA ASP A 514 -6.83 -22.77 -10.90
C ASP A 514 -6.12 -22.35 -9.61
N GLY A 515 -4.84 -22.69 -9.44
CA GLY A 515 -4.03 -22.24 -8.32
C GLY A 515 -3.84 -20.72 -8.28
N SER A 516 -3.68 -20.09 -9.44
CA SER A 516 -3.65 -18.62 -9.56
C SER A 516 -4.98 -18.00 -9.12
N HIS A 517 -6.11 -18.60 -9.47
CA HIS A 517 -7.44 -18.15 -9.03
C HIS A 517 -7.64 -18.34 -7.53
N ILE A 518 -7.23 -19.48 -6.96
CA ILE A 518 -7.31 -19.75 -5.52
C ILE A 518 -6.44 -18.74 -4.75
N SER A 519 -5.22 -18.50 -5.21
CA SER A 519 -4.34 -17.47 -4.64
C SER A 519 -5.00 -16.08 -4.65
N THR A 520 -5.64 -15.71 -5.76
CA THR A 520 -6.37 -14.44 -5.88
C THR A 520 -7.56 -14.37 -4.92
N LEU A 521 -8.32 -15.45 -4.74
CA LEU A 521 -9.42 -15.50 -3.77
C LEU A 521 -8.91 -15.33 -2.32
N ILE A 522 -7.81 -15.98 -1.97
CA ILE A 522 -7.17 -15.85 -0.66
C ILE A 522 -6.67 -14.43 -0.43
N LEU A 523 -6.01 -13.83 -1.43
CA LEU A 523 -5.55 -12.44 -1.37
C LEU A 523 -6.72 -11.46 -1.24
N THR A 524 -7.82 -11.68 -1.97
CA THR A 524 -9.06 -10.89 -1.83
C THR A 524 -9.59 -10.95 -0.40
N PHE A 525 -9.59 -12.14 0.19
CA PHE A 525 -10.02 -12.33 1.57
C PHE A 525 -9.11 -11.57 2.55
N PHE A 526 -7.80 -11.70 2.45
CA PHE A 526 -6.88 -10.95 3.31
C PHE A 526 -6.99 -9.45 3.11
N PHE A 527 -7.10 -8.97 1.87
CA PHE A 527 -7.24 -7.56 1.58
C PHE A 527 -8.53 -6.95 2.16
N ARG A 528 -9.66 -7.68 2.12
CA ARG A 528 -10.96 -7.19 2.58
C ARG A 528 -11.21 -7.35 4.09
N TYR A 529 -10.65 -8.39 4.72
CA TYR A 529 -11.00 -8.79 6.09
C TYR A 529 -9.83 -8.83 7.07
N MET A 530 -8.59 -8.83 6.57
CA MET A 530 -7.37 -8.94 7.39
C MET A 530 -6.25 -8.10 6.79
N ARG A 531 -6.57 -6.88 6.39
CA ARG A 531 -5.63 -5.98 5.70
C ARG A 531 -4.39 -5.69 6.54
N GLU A 532 -4.54 -5.57 7.86
CA GLU A 532 -3.44 -5.35 8.79
C GLU A 532 -2.37 -6.46 8.72
N LEU A 533 -2.74 -7.70 8.36
CA LEU A 533 -1.74 -8.77 8.17
C LEU A 533 -0.85 -8.53 6.95
N ILE A 534 -1.37 -7.90 5.90
CA ILE A 534 -0.58 -7.50 4.73
C ILE A 534 0.31 -6.30 5.10
N GLU A 535 -0.25 -5.30 5.73
CA GLU A 535 0.44 -4.06 6.12
C GLU A 535 1.59 -4.32 7.11
N ASN A 536 1.41 -5.28 8.02
CA ASN A 536 2.47 -5.75 8.93
C ASN A 536 3.44 -6.76 8.30
N GLY A 537 3.28 -7.11 7.01
CA GLY A 537 4.22 -7.94 6.27
C GLY A 537 4.17 -9.43 6.61
N TYR A 538 3.04 -9.95 7.11
CA TYR A 538 2.90 -11.35 7.48
C TYR A 538 2.46 -12.27 6.35
N ILE A 539 2.03 -11.73 5.20
CA ILE A 539 1.50 -12.51 4.06
C ILE A 539 2.57 -12.73 3.01
N TYR A 540 2.75 -13.98 2.59
CA TYR A 540 3.72 -14.40 1.59
C TYR A 540 3.08 -15.34 0.57
N ILE A 541 3.65 -15.38 -0.64
CA ILE A 541 3.35 -16.34 -1.68
C ILE A 541 4.59 -17.21 -1.89
N ALA A 542 4.42 -18.53 -1.81
CA ALA A 542 5.47 -19.48 -2.14
C ALA A 542 5.69 -19.55 -3.65
N THR A 543 6.94 -19.67 -4.07
CA THR A 543 7.33 -19.78 -5.48
C THR A 543 8.01 -21.14 -5.70
N PRO A 544 7.24 -22.22 -5.94
CA PRO A 544 7.80 -23.52 -6.26
C PRO A 544 8.47 -23.50 -7.65
N PRO A 545 9.45 -24.37 -7.93
CA PRO A 545 10.04 -24.48 -9.26
C PRO A 545 9.05 -25.04 -10.27
N LEU A 546 9.16 -24.57 -11.51
CA LEU A 546 8.34 -25.06 -12.63
C LEU A 546 8.94 -26.30 -13.29
N TYR A 547 10.27 -26.46 -13.23
CA TYR A 547 10.99 -27.50 -13.94
C TYR A 547 12.04 -28.18 -13.07
N LEU A 548 12.28 -29.45 -13.37
CA LEU A 548 13.42 -30.21 -12.89
C LEU A 548 14.18 -30.76 -14.10
N VAL A 549 15.42 -30.32 -14.27
CA VAL A 549 16.35 -30.80 -15.32
C VAL A 549 17.26 -31.86 -14.74
N LYS A 550 17.35 -33.02 -15.40
CA LYS A 550 18.12 -34.17 -14.94
C LYS A 550 19.05 -34.68 -16.05
N LYS A 551 20.25 -35.08 -15.66
CA LYS A 551 21.16 -35.87 -16.52
C LYS A 551 22.05 -36.76 -15.68
N GLY A 552 21.89 -38.08 -15.80
CA GLY A 552 22.62 -39.03 -14.97
C GLY A 552 22.31 -38.82 -13.48
N GLY A 553 23.36 -38.62 -12.67
CA GLY A 553 23.25 -38.35 -11.23
C GLY A 553 23.07 -36.87 -10.85
N LYS A 554 23.08 -35.94 -11.83
CA LYS A 554 22.89 -34.50 -11.60
C LYS A 554 21.45 -34.11 -11.82
N GLN A 555 20.93 -33.27 -10.94
CA GLN A 555 19.59 -32.65 -11.06
C GLN A 555 19.63 -31.21 -10.58
N GLN A 556 18.85 -30.34 -11.24
CA GLN A 556 18.71 -28.94 -10.86
C GLN A 556 17.32 -28.42 -11.19
N TYR A 557 16.78 -27.55 -10.32
CA TYR A 557 15.46 -26.95 -10.48
C TYR A 557 15.56 -25.63 -11.26
N ALA A 558 14.49 -25.31 -11.99
CA ALA A 558 14.35 -24.02 -12.69
C ALA A 558 12.96 -23.42 -12.43
N TRP A 559 12.93 -22.11 -12.26
CA TRP A 559 11.74 -21.31 -11.96
C TRP A 559 11.19 -20.55 -13.17
N SER A 560 11.92 -20.55 -14.28
CA SER A 560 11.51 -19.93 -15.55
C SER A 560 11.94 -20.76 -16.74
N ASP A 561 11.35 -20.46 -17.92
CA ASP A 561 11.75 -21.08 -19.18
C ASP A 561 13.21 -20.80 -19.51
N ASP A 562 13.66 -19.54 -19.31
CA ASP A 562 15.05 -19.15 -19.57
C ASP A 562 16.05 -19.96 -18.70
N GLN A 563 15.74 -20.13 -17.41
CA GLN A 563 16.57 -20.96 -16.53
C GLN A 563 16.59 -22.43 -16.97
N ARG A 564 15.43 -22.97 -17.38
CA ARG A 564 15.33 -24.32 -17.94
C ARG A 564 16.25 -24.48 -19.15
N ASP A 565 16.19 -23.54 -20.09
CA ASP A 565 16.96 -23.60 -21.33
C ASP A 565 18.47 -23.46 -21.07
N LEU A 566 18.85 -22.59 -20.14
CA LEU A 566 20.24 -22.49 -19.68
C LEU A 566 20.75 -23.82 -19.09
N LEU A 567 19.96 -24.44 -18.20
CA LEU A 567 20.32 -25.72 -17.59
C LEU A 567 20.35 -26.86 -18.59
N GLN A 568 19.45 -26.89 -19.59
CA GLN A 568 19.48 -27.87 -20.66
C GLN A 568 20.74 -27.73 -21.50
N ASN A 569 21.15 -26.49 -21.80
CA ASN A 569 22.41 -26.24 -22.55
C ASN A 569 23.64 -26.64 -21.72
N GLU A 570 23.66 -26.34 -20.42
CA GLU A 570 24.74 -26.71 -19.52
C GLU A 570 24.87 -28.24 -19.37
N PHE A 571 23.74 -28.93 -19.17
CA PHE A 571 23.72 -30.38 -19.05
C PHE A 571 23.96 -31.10 -20.39
N GLY A 572 23.67 -30.42 -21.53
CA GLY A 572 23.90 -30.89 -22.89
C GLY A 572 22.97 -32.03 -23.33
N GLN A 573 23.25 -32.60 -24.52
CA GLN A 573 22.39 -33.64 -25.12
C GLN A 573 22.16 -34.83 -24.19
N GLY A 574 20.88 -35.26 -24.10
CA GLY A 574 20.43 -36.37 -23.25
C GLY A 574 19.97 -35.91 -21.84
N SER A 575 19.87 -34.62 -21.57
CA SER A 575 19.15 -34.12 -20.39
C SER A 575 17.65 -34.36 -20.55
N SER A 576 16.98 -34.73 -19.45
CA SER A 576 15.51 -34.83 -19.37
C SER A 576 14.97 -33.66 -18.57
N VAL A 577 13.83 -33.12 -19.01
CA VAL A 577 13.08 -32.06 -18.29
C VAL A 577 11.77 -32.65 -17.81
N GLN A 578 11.52 -32.48 -16.52
CA GLN A 578 10.22 -32.73 -15.92
C GLN A 578 9.59 -31.38 -15.59
N ARG A 579 8.38 -31.13 -16.10
CA ARG A 579 7.58 -29.95 -15.74
C ARG A 579 6.65 -30.33 -14.58
N TYR A 580 6.59 -29.46 -13.57
CA TYR A 580 5.63 -29.56 -12.48
C TYR A 580 4.44 -28.65 -12.78
N LYS A 581 3.23 -29.25 -12.86
CA LYS A 581 1.96 -28.52 -13.02
C LYS A 581 1.29 -28.26 -11.68
N GLY A 582 1.55 -29.13 -10.71
CA GLY A 582 0.97 -29.00 -9.36
C GLY A 582 1.93 -29.49 -8.27
N LEU A 583 1.71 -28.98 -7.07
CA LEU A 583 2.47 -29.35 -5.85
C LEU A 583 2.34 -30.85 -5.50
N GLY A 584 1.23 -31.47 -5.89
CA GLY A 584 1.00 -32.90 -5.71
C GLY A 584 1.89 -33.81 -6.56
N GLU A 585 2.58 -33.26 -7.57
CA GLU A 585 3.55 -34.00 -8.40
C GLU A 585 4.94 -34.09 -7.75
N MET A 586 5.18 -33.26 -6.73
CA MET A 586 6.41 -33.28 -5.94
C MET A 586 6.28 -34.28 -4.78
N ASN A 587 7.35 -35.02 -4.50
CA ASN A 587 7.42 -35.75 -3.24
C ASN A 587 7.77 -34.81 -2.07
N ALA A 588 7.63 -35.30 -0.84
CA ALA A 588 7.83 -34.50 0.37
C ALA A 588 9.25 -33.87 0.49
N ILE A 589 10.28 -34.61 0.02
CA ILE A 589 11.68 -34.13 0.05
C ILE A 589 11.88 -33.01 -0.96
N GLN A 590 11.34 -33.17 -2.18
CA GLN A 590 11.43 -32.15 -3.22
C GLN A 590 10.72 -30.86 -2.79
N LEU A 591 9.52 -30.99 -2.22
CA LEU A 591 8.77 -29.84 -1.73
C LEU A 591 9.49 -29.11 -0.58
N TRP A 592 10.11 -29.87 0.32
CA TRP A 592 10.95 -29.31 1.38
C TRP A 592 12.14 -28.54 0.79
N GLU A 593 12.95 -29.19 -0.02
CA GLU A 593 14.20 -28.62 -0.55
C GLU A 593 14.01 -27.36 -1.39
N THR A 594 12.88 -27.27 -2.10
CA THR A 594 12.64 -26.17 -3.07
C THR A 594 11.75 -25.06 -2.58
N THR A 595 10.79 -25.39 -1.68
CA THR A 595 9.65 -24.48 -1.39
C THR A 595 9.46 -24.20 0.10
N MET A 596 9.81 -25.14 0.97
CA MET A 596 9.53 -25.03 2.40
C MET A 596 10.77 -24.78 3.27
N ASN A 597 11.95 -25.20 2.84
CA ASN A 597 13.19 -25.00 3.61
C ASN A 597 13.59 -23.52 3.63
N PRO A 598 13.69 -22.87 4.81
CA PRO A 598 14.05 -21.47 4.94
C PRO A 598 15.38 -21.07 4.27
N GLU A 599 16.34 -22.01 4.16
CA GLU A 599 17.66 -21.74 3.60
C GLU A 599 17.66 -21.65 2.06
N HIS A 600 16.69 -22.27 1.39
CA HIS A 600 16.71 -22.43 -0.08
C HIS A 600 15.47 -21.93 -0.79
N ARG A 601 14.35 -21.77 -0.07
CA ARG A 601 13.06 -21.35 -0.63
C ARG A 601 13.06 -19.88 -1.06
N THR A 602 12.23 -19.59 -2.04
CA THR A 602 11.88 -18.22 -2.43
C THR A 602 10.45 -17.92 -2.00
N LEU A 603 10.28 -16.93 -1.14
CA LEU A 603 8.98 -16.39 -0.74
C LEU A 603 8.85 -14.95 -1.24
N ARG A 604 7.74 -14.64 -1.86
CA ARG A 604 7.39 -13.28 -2.26
C ARG A 604 6.45 -12.68 -1.21
N GLN A 605 6.92 -11.66 -0.50
CA GLN A 605 6.08 -10.91 0.45
C GLN A 605 5.02 -10.11 -0.31
N VAL A 606 3.80 -10.11 0.20
CA VAL A 606 2.69 -9.34 -0.35
C VAL A 606 2.68 -7.97 0.31
N THR A 607 2.71 -6.92 -0.50
CA THR A 607 2.68 -5.52 -0.06
C THR A 607 1.52 -4.78 -0.73
N ILE A 608 1.06 -3.70 -0.11
CA ILE A 608 0.10 -2.77 -0.69
C ILE A 608 0.83 -1.45 -0.92
N ASP A 609 1.14 -1.14 -2.17
CA ASP A 609 1.84 0.10 -2.51
C ASP A 609 0.85 1.27 -2.62
N ASN A 610 -0.31 1.02 -3.23
CA ASN A 610 -1.42 1.97 -3.33
C ASN A 610 -2.74 1.26 -3.00
N GLY A 611 -3.36 1.65 -1.88
CA GLY A 611 -4.59 1.02 -1.40
C GLY A 611 -5.79 1.24 -2.32
N GLY A 612 -5.88 2.41 -2.97
CA GLY A 612 -6.96 2.74 -3.91
C GLY A 612 -6.86 1.93 -5.20
N GLU A 613 -5.67 1.82 -5.77
CA GLU A 613 -5.45 1.00 -6.96
C GLU A 613 -5.66 -0.49 -6.68
N ALA A 614 -5.18 -0.99 -5.53
CA ALA A 614 -5.43 -2.37 -5.10
C ALA A 614 -6.93 -2.65 -4.96
N ASP A 615 -7.70 -1.73 -4.33
CA ASP A 615 -9.15 -1.84 -4.22
C ASP A 615 -9.82 -1.89 -5.59
N ARG A 616 -9.44 -1.00 -6.51
CA ARG A 616 -9.95 -0.95 -7.86
C ARG A 616 -9.70 -2.26 -8.62
N ILE A 617 -8.48 -2.82 -8.51
CA ILE A 617 -8.11 -4.08 -9.15
C ILE A 617 -8.92 -5.24 -8.58
N PHE A 618 -9.04 -5.36 -7.26
CA PHE A 618 -9.85 -6.42 -6.65
C PHE A 618 -11.33 -6.30 -7.03
N SER A 619 -11.91 -5.10 -7.03
CA SER A 619 -13.30 -4.87 -7.45
C SER A 619 -13.51 -5.20 -8.93
N MET A 620 -12.57 -4.85 -9.80
CA MET A 620 -12.64 -5.14 -11.23
C MET A 620 -12.51 -6.65 -11.51
N LEU A 621 -11.53 -7.33 -10.91
CA LEU A 621 -11.26 -8.74 -11.18
C LEU A 621 -12.25 -9.66 -10.49
N MET A 622 -12.65 -9.34 -9.26
CA MET A 622 -13.41 -10.21 -8.37
C MET A 622 -14.85 -9.75 -8.14
N GLY A 623 -15.20 -8.52 -8.55
CA GLY A 623 -16.55 -7.94 -8.42
C GLY A 623 -17.57 -8.53 -9.40
N ASP A 624 -18.83 -8.04 -9.33
CA ASP A 624 -19.95 -8.56 -10.13
C ASP A 624 -19.92 -8.06 -11.58
N GLU A 625 -19.37 -6.85 -11.82
CA GLU A 625 -19.32 -6.24 -13.13
C GLU A 625 -18.42 -7.00 -14.11
N VAL A 626 -18.99 -7.42 -15.24
CA VAL A 626 -18.29 -8.20 -16.29
C VAL A 626 -17.55 -7.29 -17.29
N PRO A 627 -18.14 -6.15 -17.75
CA PRO A 627 -17.51 -5.33 -18.80
C PRO A 627 -16.12 -4.83 -18.45
N PRO A 628 -15.84 -4.26 -17.26
CA PRO A 628 -14.51 -3.79 -16.90
C PRO A 628 -13.46 -4.91 -16.88
N ARG A 629 -13.85 -6.11 -16.42
CA ARG A 629 -12.97 -7.28 -16.41
C ARG A 629 -12.64 -7.74 -17.82
N ARG A 630 -13.62 -7.74 -18.74
CA ARG A 630 -13.42 -8.09 -20.14
C ARG A 630 -12.45 -7.14 -20.80
N GLU A 631 -12.66 -5.84 -20.64
CA GLU A 631 -11.78 -4.79 -21.19
C GLU A 631 -10.34 -4.95 -20.68
N PHE A 632 -10.17 -5.21 -19.37
CA PHE A 632 -8.87 -5.49 -18.79
C PHE A 632 -8.19 -6.71 -19.43
N ILE A 633 -8.92 -7.80 -19.61
CA ILE A 633 -8.40 -9.02 -20.25
C ILE A 633 -8.00 -8.73 -21.70
N GLU A 634 -8.84 -8.07 -22.48
CA GLU A 634 -8.57 -7.74 -23.89
C GLU A 634 -7.33 -6.84 -24.02
N LYS A 635 -7.22 -5.81 -23.18
CA LYS A 635 -6.08 -4.88 -23.16
C LYS A 635 -4.76 -5.57 -22.80
N ASN A 636 -4.79 -6.53 -21.87
CA ASN A 636 -3.59 -7.18 -21.34
C ASN A 636 -3.32 -8.56 -21.93
N ALA A 637 -4.16 -9.06 -22.85
CA ALA A 637 -4.04 -10.40 -23.44
C ALA A 637 -2.67 -10.66 -24.08
N LYS A 638 -2.05 -9.63 -24.68
CA LYS A 638 -0.72 -9.72 -25.29
C LYS A 638 0.42 -10.01 -24.31
N TYR A 639 0.20 -9.77 -23.02
CA TYR A 639 1.18 -10.03 -21.95
C TYR A 639 0.92 -11.34 -21.21
N ALA A 640 -0.23 -11.99 -21.51
CA ALA A 640 -0.59 -13.23 -20.85
C ALA A 640 0.29 -14.38 -21.36
N ASN A 641 0.97 -15.03 -20.44
CA ASN A 641 1.68 -16.28 -20.72
C ASN A 641 0.68 -17.42 -20.53
N ILE A 642 -0.06 -17.76 -21.60
CA ILE A 642 -1.10 -18.79 -21.56
C ILE A 642 -0.44 -20.11 -21.94
N ASP A 643 -0.52 -21.08 -21.06
CA ASP A 643 -0.19 -22.46 -21.31
C ASP A 643 -1.37 -23.10 -22.08
N ALA A 644 -1.28 -23.13 -23.41
CA ALA A 644 -2.30 -23.67 -24.31
C ALA A 644 -2.03 -25.15 -24.62
#